data_1a6bf0a690cba4db57ad2417cb25220b
#
_entry.id   1a6bf0a690cba4db57ad2417cb25220b
#
_cell.length_a   1.000
_cell.length_b   1.000
_cell.length_c   1.000
_cell.angle_alpha   90.00
_cell.angle_beta   90.00
_cell.angle_gamma   90.00
#
_symmetry.space_group_name_H-M   'P 1'
#
loop_
_entity.id
_entity.type
_entity.pdbx_description
1 polymer ?
#
loop_
_entity_poly.entity_id
_entity_poly.type
_entity_poly.pdbx_seq_one_letter_code
_entity_poly.pdbx_strand_id
1 'polypeptide(L)'
;MGDQPEAIRQLVDGVRRGQRAQVLQGVTGSGKTFTVANVIEQLQRPTLVLSHNKTLAAQLYGEFRQFFPDNAVEYFVSYYDYYQPEAYIAATNTYIEKDLQINDELDKLRLRASSALLSGRRDVIVVSSVSCIYGIGNPEEFKRGTVTVRVGDRLQRDQLLMQLLEGQYVRNEIEFTNGRFRVKGDTVDVFPSFADFCYRISFWDDEVESLESFDPISGQRLERFDEVVIYPASNFLTSKENMAGALLEIQRDMYERRDYLYSIGKNLEAKRLEERVNYDVEMIQELGYCSGIENYSRYFDGRRPGSRPFCLIDYFPDDFLLVVDESHVTVPQIGAMYGGDRSRKTSLVEYGFRLPSALDNRPLTYDEFYNLTGQTIYISATPADYELAEAEGVVVEQVIRPTGLLDPVVEVRPAVSQVDDLLDEIENTVDKGERVLVTTLTKRMAEELTSYLTNLGIRSKYIHSDVDTLERVEIMRDLRMGVFDVLVGVNLLREGLDLPEVSLVAILDADKEGFLRSDRALIQTIGRAARNVHSKAILYGDSITGSMQRAIDLTNRHRDKQIRYNMEHGIVPRQIVKSTDAIIGTTSVIERAAEEAGERPPAKVERRETASPATHLGAMAAEDETPYGKPKGPDARLLAMTKDQLRKEIREKQRRMQQAAKELDFMAAAALRDEIHQLQNILETAR
;
A
#
# COMPACT_ATOMS: atom_id res chain seq x y z
N MET A 1 14.98 -19.49 -20.82
CA MET A 1 16.25 -19.02 -21.41
C MET A 1 17.05 -18.31 -20.34
N GLY A 2 18.35 -18.16 -20.49
CA GLY A 2 19.21 -17.56 -19.48
C GLY A 2 19.31 -18.39 -18.20
N ASP A 3 19.40 -17.71 -17.06
CA ASP A 3 19.49 -18.33 -15.73
C ASP A 3 18.15 -18.91 -15.23
N GLN A 4 17.02 -18.60 -15.89
CA GLN A 4 15.66 -18.96 -15.40
C GLN A 4 15.47 -20.45 -15.14
N PRO A 5 15.82 -21.40 -16.05
CA PRO A 5 15.57 -22.81 -15.80
C PRO A 5 16.33 -23.34 -14.58
N GLU A 6 17.56 -22.88 -14.38
CA GLU A 6 18.37 -23.26 -13.25
C GLU A 6 17.86 -22.61 -11.94
N ALA A 7 17.45 -21.35 -11.99
CA ALA A 7 16.84 -20.66 -10.86
C ALA A 7 15.54 -21.35 -10.42
N ILE A 8 14.67 -21.70 -11.36
CA ILE A 8 13.43 -22.45 -11.08
C ILE A 8 13.76 -23.77 -10.39
N ARG A 9 14.70 -24.55 -10.96
CA ARG A 9 15.10 -25.83 -10.40
C ARG A 9 15.62 -25.71 -8.97
N GLN A 10 16.53 -24.74 -8.72
CA GLN A 10 17.11 -24.52 -7.39
C GLN A 10 16.05 -24.11 -6.36
N LEU A 11 15.14 -23.19 -6.72
CA LEU A 11 14.07 -22.76 -5.82
C LEU A 11 13.09 -23.89 -5.50
N VAL A 12 12.65 -24.65 -6.51
CA VAL A 12 11.75 -25.81 -6.32
C VAL A 12 12.41 -26.89 -5.46
N ASP A 13 13.67 -27.23 -5.75
CA ASP A 13 14.42 -28.21 -4.97
C ASP A 13 14.61 -27.74 -3.52
N GLY A 14 14.88 -26.45 -3.30
CA GLY A 14 15.02 -25.87 -1.98
C GLY A 14 13.73 -26.00 -1.17
N VAL A 15 12.57 -25.65 -1.76
CA VAL A 15 11.26 -25.80 -1.10
C VAL A 15 10.99 -27.29 -0.80
N ARG A 16 11.24 -28.20 -1.74
CA ARG A 16 11.03 -29.65 -1.55
C ARG A 16 11.93 -30.25 -0.46
N ARG A 17 13.13 -29.69 -0.27
CA ARG A 17 14.05 -30.09 0.84
C ARG A 17 13.68 -29.47 2.19
N GLY A 18 12.64 -28.64 2.24
CA GLY A 18 12.19 -28.01 3.48
C GLY A 18 12.99 -26.77 3.90
N GLN A 19 13.76 -26.16 2.99
CA GLN A 19 14.44 -24.89 3.29
C GLN A 19 13.41 -23.82 3.70
N ARG A 20 13.66 -23.16 4.81
CA ARG A 20 12.75 -22.15 5.34
C ARG A 20 12.75 -20.88 4.51
N ALA A 21 13.92 -20.43 4.09
CA ALA A 21 14.08 -19.21 3.32
C ALA A 21 15.02 -19.43 2.14
N GLN A 22 14.74 -18.76 1.03
CA GLN A 22 15.57 -18.72 -0.15
C GLN A 22 15.56 -17.31 -0.72
N VAL A 23 16.67 -16.87 -1.30
CA VAL A 23 16.78 -15.55 -1.96
C VAL A 23 16.91 -15.74 -3.45
N LEU A 24 16.01 -15.16 -4.22
CA LEU A 24 16.14 -14.97 -5.66
C LEU A 24 16.70 -13.56 -5.92
N GLN A 25 17.99 -13.46 -6.18
CA GLN A 25 18.63 -12.23 -6.59
C GLN A 25 18.54 -12.08 -8.11
N GLY A 26 17.64 -11.22 -8.56
CA GLY A 26 17.41 -11.05 -9.99
C GLY A 26 17.48 -9.60 -10.42
N VAL A 27 18.29 -9.32 -11.47
CA VAL A 27 18.35 -7.98 -12.06
C VAL A 27 17.02 -7.55 -12.66
N THR A 28 16.82 -6.24 -12.83
CA THR A 28 15.63 -5.71 -13.50
C THR A 28 15.54 -6.25 -14.93
N GLY A 29 14.37 -6.77 -15.32
CA GLY A 29 14.13 -7.33 -16.65
C GLY A 29 14.65 -8.77 -16.88
N SER A 30 15.11 -9.47 -15.84
CA SER A 30 15.51 -10.89 -15.97
C SER A 30 14.30 -11.85 -15.98
N GLY A 31 13.07 -11.36 -15.74
CA GLY A 31 11.87 -12.18 -15.71
C GLY A 31 11.63 -12.91 -14.38
N LYS A 32 11.88 -12.24 -13.25
CA LYS A 32 11.67 -12.80 -11.91
C LYS A 32 10.24 -13.30 -11.68
N THR A 33 9.22 -12.54 -12.11
CA THR A 33 7.81 -12.93 -12.00
C THR A 33 7.53 -14.23 -12.74
N PHE A 34 8.07 -14.39 -13.95
CA PHE A 34 7.94 -15.62 -14.72
C PHE A 34 8.60 -16.82 -14.01
N THR A 35 9.77 -16.61 -13.43
CA THR A 35 10.47 -17.65 -12.63
C THR A 35 9.60 -18.09 -11.46
N VAL A 36 9.05 -17.15 -10.71
CA VAL A 36 8.15 -17.43 -9.58
C VAL A 36 6.88 -18.14 -10.02
N ALA A 37 6.28 -17.72 -11.13
CA ALA A 37 5.10 -18.41 -11.67
C ALA A 37 5.40 -19.88 -11.97
N ASN A 38 6.55 -20.20 -12.58
CA ASN A 38 6.96 -21.58 -12.80
C ASN A 38 7.24 -22.36 -11.50
N VAL A 39 7.75 -21.70 -10.47
CA VAL A 39 7.93 -22.30 -9.15
C VAL A 39 6.58 -22.65 -8.53
N ILE A 40 5.63 -21.73 -8.55
CA ILE A 40 4.25 -21.92 -8.06
C ILE A 40 3.58 -23.08 -8.81
N GLU A 41 3.71 -23.10 -10.12
CA GLU A 41 3.15 -24.15 -10.98
C GLU A 41 3.70 -25.54 -10.66
N GLN A 42 5.01 -25.66 -10.40
CA GLN A 42 5.62 -26.96 -10.05
C GLN A 42 5.37 -27.40 -8.61
N LEU A 43 5.08 -26.48 -7.70
CA LEU A 43 4.82 -26.81 -6.29
C LEU A 43 3.34 -27.08 -6.00
N GLN A 44 2.41 -26.51 -6.77
CA GLN A 44 0.97 -26.67 -6.63
C GLN A 44 0.48 -26.40 -5.19
N ARG A 45 0.95 -25.30 -4.59
CA ARG A 45 0.63 -24.89 -3.22
C ARG A 45 -0.05 -23.53 -3.20
N PRO A 46 -1.02 -23.28 -2.32
CA PRO A 46 -1.52 -21.93 -2.09
C PRO A 46 -0.38 -20.97 -1.84
N THR A 47 -0.40 -19.82 -2.49
CA THR A 47 0.74 -18.88 -2.46
C THR A 47 0.28 -17.49 -2.10
N LEU A 48 0.96 -16.86 -1.15
CA LEU A 48 0.86 -15.43 -0.86
C LEU A 48 2.02 -14.71 -1.50
N VAL A 49 1.72 -13.78 -2.42
CA VAL A 49 2.70 -12.89 -3.04
C VAL A 49 2.56 -11.52 -2.40
N LEU A 50 3.58 -11.09 -1.67
CA LEU A 50 3.56 -9.86 -0.89
C LEU A 50 4.40 -8.77 -1.56
N SER A 51 3.81 -7.60 -1.75
CA SER A 51 4.45 -6.42 -2.32
C SER A 51 4.33 -5.21 -1.38
N HIS A 52 5.26 -4.26 -1.46
CA HIS A 52 5.31 -3.11 -0.55
C HIS A 52 4.32 -1.99 -0.88
N ASN A 53 3.70 -1.97 -2.07
CA ASN A 53 2.70 -0.96 -2.43
C ASN A 53 1.56 -1.52 -3.31
N LYS A 54 0.44 -0.77 -3.40
CA LYS A 54 -0.75 -1.16 -4.16
C LYS A 54 -0.48 -1.28 -5.67
N THR A 55 0.28 -0.35 -6.24
CA THR A 55 0.54 -0.29 -7.69
C THR A 55 1.34 -1.50 -8.18
N LEU A 56 2.40 -1.85 -7.46
CA LEU A 56 3.20 -3.03 -7.79
C LEU A 56 2.40 -4.32 -7.56
N ALA A 57 1.60 -4.38 -6.49
CA ALA A 57 0.69 -5.49 -6.25
C ALA A 57 -0.34 -5.65 -7.40
N ALA A 58 -0.91 -4.54 -7.92
CA ALA A 58 -1.82 -4.58 -9.07
C ALA A 58 -1.14 -5.08 -10.34
N GLN A 59 0.09 -4.65 -10.60
CA GLN A 59 0.88 -5.14 -11.73
C GLN A 59 1.12 -6.65 -11.62
N LEU A 60 1.59 -7.13 -10.45
CA LEU A 60 1.83 -8.56 -10.20
C LEU A 60 0.54 -9.37 -10.33
N TYR A 61 -0.58 -8.87 -9.80
CA TYR A 61 -1.89 -9.48 -9.96
C TYR A 61 -2.26 -9.67 -11.43
N GLY A 62 -2.09 -8.63 -12.26
CA GLY A 62 -2.34 -8.70 -13.71
C GLY A 62 -1.43 -9.72 -14.41
N GLU A 63 -0.12 -9.77 -14.06
CA GLU A 63 0.83 -10.73 -14.61
C GLU A 63 0.46 -12.17 -14.20
N PHE A 64 0.17 -12.43 -12.93
CA PHE A 64 -0.22 -13.78 -12.45
C PHE A 64 -1.54 -14.25 -13.05
N ARG A 65 -2.52 -13.37 -13.24
CA ARG A 65 -3.77 -13.75 -13.94
C ARG A 65 -3.54 -14.18 -15.39
N GLN A 66 -2.55 -13.58 -16.08
CA GLN A 66 -2.18 -14.01 -17.43
C GLN A 66 -1.45 -15.36 -17.42
N PHE A 67 -0.60 -15.62 -16.42
CA PHE A 67 0.11 -16.90 -16.30
C PHE A 67 -0.80 -18.04 -15.84
N PHE A 68 -1.83 -17.75 -15.05
CA PHE A 68 -2.72 -18.71 -14.41
C PHE A 68 -4.20 -18.36 -14.68
N PRO A 69 -4.69 -18.54 -15.93
CA PRO A 69 -6.06 -18.16 -16.31
C PRO A 69 -7.14 -18.96 -15.58
N ASP A 70 -6.85 -20.19 -15.18
CA ASP A 70 -7.80 -21.13 -14.55
C ASP A 70 -7.70 -21.18 -13.02
N ASN A 71 -6.65 -20.60 -12.44
CA ASN A 71 -6.44 -20.58 -10.99
C ASN A 71 -7.25 -19.45 -10.33
N ALA A 72 -7.47 -19.59 -9.03
CA ALA A 72 -7.97 -18.48 -8.20
C ALA A 72 -6.83 -17.50 -7.92
N VAL A 73 -6.63 -16.53 -8.80
CA VAL A 73 -5.68 -15.42 -8.58
C VAL A 73 -6.47 -14.27 -7.98
N GLU A 74 -6.17 -13.89 -6.75
CA GLU A 74 -6.92 -12.94 -5.96
C GLU A 74 -6.06 -11.73 -5.55
N TYR A 75 -6.75 -10.59 -5.31
CA TYR A 75 -6.10 -9.33 -4.97
C TYR A 75 -6.52 -8.84 -3.58
N PHE A 76 -5.55 -8.58 -2.70
CA PHE A 76 -5.81 -8.20 -1.32
C PHE A 76 -4.97 -7.01 -0.89
N VAL A 77 -5.52 -5.81 -0.99
CA VAL A 77 -4.86 -4.57 -0.58
C VAL A 77 -5.73 -3.77 0.39
N SER A 78 -5.24 -2.63 0.87
CA SER A 78 -6.06 -1.72 1.67
C SER A 78 -7.26 -1.21 0.85
N TYR A 79 -8.45 -1.33 1.41
CA TYR A 79 -9.73 -0.97 0.77
C TYR A 79 -10.15 0.49 1.01
N TYR A 80 -9.24 1.32 1.49
CA TYR A 80 -9.49 2.75 1.66
C TYR A 80 -8.95 3.54 0.47
N ASP A 81 -9.78 4.41 -0.10
CA ASP A 81 -9.35 5.43 -1.06
C ASP A 81 -8.69 6.58 -0.32
N TYR A 82 -9.29 6.98 0.78
CA TYR A 82 -8.74 7.93 1.72
C TYR A 82 -8.79 7.36 3.13
N TYR A 83 -7.72 7.56 3.89
CA TYR A 83 -7.64 7.13 5.28
C TYR A 83 -6.86 8.12 6.14
N GLN A 84 -7.57 8.80 7.03
CA GLN A 84 -6.98 9.59 8.10
C GLN A 84 -7.19 8.84 9.42
N PRO A 85 -6.12 8.30 10.03
CA PRO A 85 -6.26 7.60 11.30
C PRO A 85 -6.62 8.57 12.42
N GLU A 86 -7.46 8.12 13.35
CA GLU A 86 -7.72 8.81 14.61
C GLU A 86 -6.40 9.03 15.38
N ALA A 87 -6.14 10.24 15.84
CA ALA A 87 -4.94 10.57 16.57
C ALA A 87 -5.18 11.68 17.61
N TYR A 88 -4.34 11.74 18.63
CA TYR A 88 -4.32 12.84 19.58
C TYR A 88 -2.89 13.38 19.75
N ILE A 89 -2.73 14.67 19.55
CA ILE A 89 -1.47 15.39 19.68
C ILE A 89 -1.50 16.16 21.00
N ALA A 90 -0.88 15.60 22.03
CA ALA A 90 -0.91 16.17 23.38
C ALA A 90 -0.27 17.56 23.46
N ALA A 91 0.80 17.82 22.69
CA ALA A 91 1.50 19.10 22.68
C ALA A 91 0.62 20.30 22.24
N THR A 92 -0.33 20.07 21.33
CA THR A 92 -1.24 21.10 20.82
C THR A 92 -2.68 20.91 21.33
N ASN A 93 -2.93 19.89 22.14
CA ASN A 93 -4.28 19.48 22.57
C ASN A 93 -5.23 19.30 21.39
N THR A 94 -4.74 18.72 20.30
CA THR A 94 -5.51 18.55 19.06
C THR A 94 -5.95 17.10 18.92
N TYR A 95 -7.26 16.87 18.85
CA TYR A 95 -7.83 15.58 18.48
C TYR A 95 -8.10 15.58 16.97
N ILE A 96 -7.62 14.56 16.30
CA ILE A 96 -7.85 14.29 14.87
C ILE A 96 -8.85 13.15 14.80
N GLU A 97 -10.02 13.43 14.29
CA GLU A 97 -11.04 12.42 14.08
C GLU A 97 -10.65 11.47 12.96
N LYS A 98 -11.07 10.21 13.08
CA LYS A 98 -10.92 9.23 12.02
C LYS A 98 -11.79 9.64 10.83
N ASP A 99 -11.17 9.80 9.67
CA ASP A 99 -11.86 10.03 8.41
C ASP A 99 -11.42 8.98 7.39
N LEU A 100 -12.38 8.40 6.68
CA LEU A 100 -12.10 7.33 5.70
C LEU A 100 -13.16 7.29 4.61
N GLN A 101 -12.71 6.90 3.44
CA GLN A 101 -13.57 6.54 2.33
C GLN A 101 -13.26 5.09 1.94
N ILE A 102 -14.29 4.24 2.03
CA ILE A 102 -14.19 2.83 1.64
C ILE A 102 -14.41 2.72 0.13
N ASN A 103 -13.63 1.86 -0.49
CA ASN A 103 -13.80 1.43 -1.87
C ASN A 103 -14.52 0.07 -1.88
N ASP A 104 -15.75 0.06 -2.34
CA ASP A 104 -16.59 -1.14 -2.35
C ASP A 104 -16.01 -2.25 -3.25
N GLU A 105 -15.38 -1.90 -4.37
CA GLU A 105 -14.77 -2.88 -5.27
C GLU A 105 -13.54 -3.55 -4.65
N LEU A 106 -12.70 -2.78 -3.93
CA LEU A 106 -11.58 -3.36 -3.20
C LEU A 106 -12.05 -4.24 -2.03
N ASP A 107 -13.12 -3.87 -1.34
CA ASP A 107 -13.68 -4.69 -0.28
C ASP A 107 -14.25 -6.01 -0.83
N LYS A 108 -14.91 -5.95 -1.98
CA LYS A 108 -15.36 -7.11 -2.76
C LYS A 108 -14.20 -8.06 -3.13
N LEU A 109 -13.07 -7.52 -3.63
CA LEU A 109 -11.88 -8.32 -3.94
C LEU A 109 -11.27 -8.96 -2.69
N ARG A 110 -11.30 -8.29 -1.54
CA ARG A 110 -10.84 -8.85 -0.26
C ARG A 110 -11.72 -10.00 0.21
N LEU A 111 -13.04 -9.85 0.12
CA LEU A 111 -13.99 -10.94 0.43
C LEU A 111 -13.79 -12.13 -0.51
N ARG A 112 -13.54 -11.87 -1.79
CA ARG A 112 -13.24 -12.90 -2.77
C ARG A 112 -11.97 -13.69 -2.42
N ALA A 113 -10.90 -13.00 -2.00
CA ALA A 113 -9.68 -13.64 -1.54
C ALA A 113 -9.91 -14.53 -0.30
N SER A 114 -10.65 -14.02 0.72
CA SER A 114 -11.02 -14.78 1.91
C SER A 114 -11.85 -16.03 1.56
N SER A 115 -12.83 -15.87 0.67
CA SER A 115 -13.70 -16.98 0.22
C SER A 115 -12.90 -18.02 -0.57
N ALA A 116 -12.01 -17.61 -1.47
CA ALA A 116 -11.17 -18.52 -2.25
C ALA A 116 -10.25 -19.36 -1.34
N LEU A 117 -9.64 -18.75 -0.33
CA LEU A 117 -8.77 -19.45 0.63
C LEU A 117 -9.54 -20.48 1.46
N LEU A 118 -10.77 -20.19 1.86
CA LEU A 118 -11.60 -21.10 2.67
C LEU A 118 -12.42 -22.10 1.83
N SER A 119 -12.40 -21.99 0.49
CA SER A 119 -13.11 -22.92 -0.41
C SER A 119 -12.52 -24.33 -0.47
N GLY A 120 -11.32 -24.54 0.10
CA GLY A 120 -10.57 -25.80 0.01
C GLY A 120 -9.78 -25.96 -1.30
N ARG A 121 -9.82 -24.98 -2.22
CA ARG A 121 -8.96 -24.94 -3.41
C ARG A 121 -7.49 -24.87 -3.01
N ARG A 122 -6.65 -25.57 -3.79
CA ARG A 122 -5.19 -25.56 -3.59
C ARG A 122 -4.46 -24.64 -4.58
N ASP A 123 -5.14 -24.23 -5.63
CA ASP A 123 -4.63 -23.41 -6.73
C ASP A 123 -4.87 -21.91 -6.51
N VAL A 124 -4.85 -21.47 -5.24
CA VAL A 124 -5.09 -20.07 -4.85
C VAL A 124 -3.78 -19.30 -4.80
N ILE A 125 -3.73 -18.18 -5.51
CA ILE A 125 -2.62 -17.22 -5.48
C ILE A 125 -3.18 -15.88 -5.04
N VAL A 126 -2.79 -15.40 -3.86
CA VAL A 126 -3.21 -14.07 -3.38
C VAL A 126 -2.06 -13.10 -3.54
N VAL A 127 -2.27 -12.03 -4.31
CA VAL A 127 -1.32 -10.93 -4.41
C VAL A 127 -1.77 -9.83 -3.45
N SER A 128 -0.90 -9.48 -2.50
CA SER A 128 -1.24 -8.57 -1.41
C SER A 128 -0.21 -7.45 -1.23
N SER A 129 -0.68 -6.33 -0.69
CA SER A 129 0.20 -5.35 -0.05
C SER A 129 0.40 -5.71 1.43
N VAL A 130 1.17 -4.89 2.17
CA VAL A 130 1.38 -5.06 3.62
C VAL A 130 0.07 -5.03 4.43
N SER A 131 -1.07 -4.68 3.81
CA SER A 131 -2.38 -4.75 4.45
C SER A 131 -2.77 -6.16 4.96
N CYS A 132 -2.13 -7.22 4.45
CA CYS A 132 -2.36 -8.60 4.90
C CYS A 132 -2.00 -8.85 6.37
N ILE A 133 -1.16 -8.01 6.99
CA ILE A 133 -0.78 -8.14 8.41
C ILE A 133 -1.73 -7.41 9.37
N TYR A 134 -2.71 -6.67 8.83
CA TYR A 134 -3.74 -5.99 9.65
C TYR A 134 -4.89 -6.92 9.96
N GLY A 135 -5.60 -6.60 11.05
CA GLY A 135 -6.75 -7.36 11.51
C GLY A 135 -7.87 -7.44 10.48
N ILE A 136 -8.34 -8.65 10.24
CA ILE A 136 -9.60 -8.98 9.57
C ILE A 136 -10.39 -9.92 10.49
N GLY A 137 -11.56 -10.37 10.09
CA GLY A 137 -12.38 -11.25 10.92
C GLY A 137 -11.75 -12.61 11.24
N ASN A 138 -12.36 -13.33 12.18
CA ASN A 138 -11.95 -14.67 12.54
C ASN A 138 -12.31 -15.67 11.40
N PRO A 139 -11.35 -16.43 10.81
CA PRO A 139 -11.62 -17.38 9.73
C PRO A 139 -12.61 -18.50 10.14
N GLU A 140 -12.63 -18.91 11.40
CA GLU A 140 -13.58 -19.92 11.87
C GLU A 140 -15.02 -19.39 11.91
N GLU A 141 -15.23 -18.13 12.34
CA GLU A 141 -16.54 -17.49 12.29
C GLU A 141 -16.99 -17.27 10.84
N PHE A 142 -16.08 -16.84 9.96
CA PHE A 142 -16.36 -16.70 8.54
C PHE A 142 -16.80 -18.04 7.92
N LYS A 143 -16.12 -19.15 8.26
CA LYS A 143 -16.47 -20.48 7.81
C LYS A 143 -17.82 -20.96 8.36
N ARG A 144 -18.13 -20.66 9.63
CA ARG A 144 -19.45 -20.96 10.23
C ARG A 144 -20.59 -20.22 9.55
N GLY A 145 -20.37 -18.96 9.15
CA GLY A 145 -21.36 -18.15 8.43
C GLY A 145 -21.54 -18.55 6.97
N THR A 146 -20.78 -19.54 6.47
CA THR A 146 -20.91 -20.06 5.11
C THR A 146 -22.09 -21.01 4.98
N VAL A 147 -22.94 -20.77 3.97
CA VAL A 147 -24.13 -21.58 3.70
C VAL A 147 -23.91 -22.43 2.45
N THR A 148 -23.98 -23.73 2.59
CA THR A 148 -23.94 -24.66 1.45
C THR A 148 -25.35 -25.16 1.16
N VAL A 149 -25.77 -25.07 -0.11
CA VAL A 149 -27.09 -25.49 -0.58
C VAL A 149 -26.92 -26.45 -1.75
N ARG A 150 -27.59 -27.61 -1.70
CA ARG A 150 -27.58 -28.61 -2.76
C ARG A 150 -28.97 -28.85 -3.30
N VAL A 151 -29.07 -29.20 -4.57
CA VAL A 151 -30.34 -29.67 -5.17
C VAL A 151 -30.79 -30.93 -4.46
N GLY A 152 -32.05 -30.98 -4.04
CA GLY A 152 -32.62 -32.09 -3.27
C GLY A 152 -32.43 -31.98 -1.75
N ASP A 153 -31.75 -30.97 -1.24
CA ASP A 153 -31.67 -30.73 0.20
C ASP A 153 -33.04 -30.39 0.79
N ARG A 154 -33.37 -31.05 1.92
CA ARG A 154 -34.53 -30.67 2.72
C ARG A 154 -34.15 -29.50 3.63
N LEU A 155 -34.38 -28.29 3.12
CA LEU A 155 -34.05 -27.05 3.76
C LEU A 155 -35.28 -26.13 3.72
N GLN A 156 -35.80 -25.80 4.89
CA GLN A 156 -36.89 -24.81 4.93
C GLN A 156 -36.38 -23.44 4.46
N ARG A 157 -37.15 -22.80 3.59
CA ARG A 157 -36.82 -21.47 3.05
C ARG A 157 -36.48 -20.49 4.19
N ASP A 158 -37.28 -20.44 5.26
CA ASP A 158 -37.06 -19.51 6.38
C ASP A 158 -35.78 -19.82 7.15
N GLN A 159 -35.34 -21.08 7.18
CA GLN A 159 -34.03 -21.46 7.73
C GLN A 159 -32.88 -20.89 6.87
N LEU A 160 -32.99 -20.99 5.54
CA LEU A 160 -32.03 -20.35 4.64
C LEU A 160 -31.97 -18.83 4.87
N LEU A 161 -33.13 -18.16 5.02
CA LEU A 161 -33.17 -16.72 5.27
C LEU A 161 -32.48 -16.35 6.58
N MET A 162 -32.63 -17.15 7.64
CA MET A 162 -31.94 -16.93 8.92
C MET A 162 -30.42 -17.09 8.76
N GLN A 163 -29.97 -18.11 8.06
CA GLN A 163 -28.54 -18.32 7.78
C GLN A 163 -27.94 -17.18 6.97
N LEU A 164 -28.66 -16.65 5.97
CA LEU A 164 -28.22 -15.47 5.21
C LEU A 164 -28.08 -14.24 6.09
N LEU A 165 -29.05 -13.99 6.99
CA LEU A 165 -28.98 -12.89 7.95
C LEU A 165 -27.80 -13.04 8.94
N GLU A 166 -27.51 -14.26 9.40
CA GLU A 166 -26.33 -14.56 10.21
C GLU A 166 -25.03 -14.33 9.44
N GLY A 167 -25.03 -14.61 8.13
CA GLY A 167 -23.96 -14.27 7.20
C GLY A 167 -23.87 -12.79 6.83
N GLN A 168 -24.60 -11.90 7.51
CA GLN A 168 -24.63 -10.44 7.29
C GLN A 168 -25.23 -10.00 5.95
N TYR A 169 -26.01 -10.86 5.28
CA TYR A 169 -26.80 -10.44 4.12
C TYR A 169 -28.03 -9.64 4.58
N VAL A 170 -28.38 -8.62 3.82
CA VAL A 170 -29.51 -7.76 4.10
C VAL A 170 -30.67 -8.10 3.16
N ARG A 171 -31.86 -8.31 3.69
CA ARG A 171 -33.07 -8.49 2.87
C ARG A 171 -33.48 -7.15 2.25
N ASN A 172 -33.54 -7.08 0.93
CA ASN A 172 -34.04 -5.90 0.22
C ASN A 172 -34.68 -6.32 -1.10
N GLU A 173 -35.98 -5.99 -1.26
CA GLU A 173 -36.76 -6.35 -2.46
C GLU A 173 -36.64 -5.30 -3.57
N ILE A 174 -36.25 -4.06 -3.23
CA ILE A 174 -36.24 -2.91 -4.15
C ILE A 174 -34.84 -2.68 -4.68
N GLU A 175 -33.87 -2.51 -3.78
CA GLU A 175 -32.49 -2.27 -4.11
C GLU A 175 -31.68 -3.56 -3.95
N PHE A 176 -31.53 -4.29 -5.05
CA PHE A 176 -30.87 -5.59 -5.07
C PHE A 176 -29.44 -5.45 -5.59
N THR A 177 -28.52 -5.27 -4.63
CA THR A 177 -27.07 -5.07 -4.87
C THR A 177 -26.26 -6.13 -4.09
N ASN A 178 -24.93 -6.11 -4.21
CA ASN A 178 -24.03 -7.02 -3.51
C ASN A 178 -24.33 -7.09 -2.00
N GLY A 179 -24.24 -8.27 -1.41
CA GLY A 179 -24.53 -8.49 0.01
C GLY A 179 -26.01 -8.48 0.37
N ARG A 180 -26.91 -8.54 -0.61
CA ARG A 180 -28.35 -8.53 -0.38
C ARG A 180 -29.03 -9.78 -0.93
N PHE A 181 -30.18 -10.11 -0.33
CA PHE A 181 -31.06 -11.14 -0.86
C PHE A 181 -32.52 -10.63 -0.95
N ARG A 182 -33.27 -11.25 -1.82
CA ARG A 182 -34.71 -10.99 -1.97
C ARG A 182 -35.50 -12.29 -2.11
N VAL A 183 -36.76 -12.24 -1.74
CA VAL A 183 -37.65 -13.40 -1.76
C VAL A 183 -38.84 -13.13 -2.67
N LYS A 184 -39.08 -14.01 -3.62
CA LYS A 184 -40.24 -13.94 -4.52
C LYS A 184 -40.95 -15.30 -4.56
N GLY A 185 -42.03 -15.45 -3.80
CA GLY A 185 -42.73 -16.75 -3.68
C GLY A 185 -41.81 -17.82 -3.13
N ASP A 186 -41.64 -18.89 -3.88
CA ASP A 186 -40.79 -20.03 -3.52
C ASP A 186 -39.33 -19.90 -4.00
N THR A 187 -38.92 -18.69 -4.36
CA THR A 187 -37.59 -18.39 -4.86
C THR A 187 -36.86 -17.41 -3.97
N VAL A 188 -35.59 -17.70 -3.67
CA VAL A 188 -34.67 -16.80 -2.97
C VAL A 188 -33.54 -16.44 -3.93
N ASP A 189 -33.44 -15.15 -4.29
CA ASP A 189 -32.32 -14.62 -5.05
C ASP A 189 -31.28 -14.05 -4.06
N VAL A 190 -30.02 -14.43 -4.18
CA VAL A 190 -28.90 -13.94 -3.36
C VAL A 190 -27.86 -13.29 -4.25
N PHE A 191 -27.46 -12.07 -3.94
CA PHE A 191 -26.37 -11.38 -4.60
C PHE A 191 -25.12 -11.46 -3.70
N PRO A 192 -24.17 -12.39 -3.97
CA PRO A 192 -22.98 -12.50 -3.15
C PRO A 192 -22.17 -11.22 -3.12
N SER A 193 -21.58 -10.89 -1.98
CA SER A 193 -20.80 -9.65 -1.82
C SER A 193 -19.53 -9.60 -2.68
N PHE A 194 -19.04 -10.76 -3.10
CA PHE A 194 -17.80 -10.89 -3.88
C PHE A 194 -18.00 -11.17 -5.37
N ALA A 195 -19.25 -11.31 -5.85
CA ALA A 195 -19.57 -11.75 -7.22
C ALA A 195 -20.22 -10.64 -8.05
N ASP A 196 -20.18 -10.81 -9.38
CA ASP A 196 -20.88 -9.96 -10.36
C ASP A 196 -22.16 -10.64 -10.87
N PHE A 197 -22.53 -11.78 -10.30
CA PHE A 197 -23.71 -12.55 -10.62
C PHE A 197 -24.51 -12.87 -9.35
N CYS A 198 -25.75 -13.26 -9.53
CA CYS A 198 -26.64 -13.66 -8.44
C CYS A 198 -26.92 -15.15 -8.49
N TYR A 199 -27.12 -15.76 -7.32
CA TYR A 199 -27.69 -17.10 -7.23
C TYR A 199 -29.22 -17.00 -7.10
N ARG A 200 -29.90 -17.93 -7.77
CA ARG A 200 -31.34 -18.20 -7.62
C ARG A 200 -31.53 -19.60 -7.06
N ILE A 201 -32.20 -19.67 -5.91
CA ILE A 201 -32.50 -20.91 -5.20
C ILE A 201 -34.02 -21.06 -5.28
N SER A 202 -34.50 -22.06 -6.01
CA SER A 202 -35.92 -22.37 -6.12
C SER A 202 -36.30 -23.52 -5.21
N PHE A 203 -37.40 -23.40 -4.51
CA PHE A 203 -37.92 -24.39 -3.58
C PHE A 203 -39.21 -25.03 -4.13
N TRP A 204 -39.35 -26.31 -3.88
CA TRP A 204 -40.63 -27.01 -3.96
C TRP A 204 -40.97 -27.50 -2.55
N ASP A 205 -41.91 -26.80 -1.90
CA ASP A 205 -42.19 -26.98 -0.48
C ASP A 205 -40.93 -26.75 0.39
N ASP A 206 -40.45 -27.75 1.12
CA ASP A 206 -39.25 -27.71 1.95
C ASP A 206 -38.01 -28.35 1.25
N GLU A 207 -38.04 -28.51 -0.06
CA GLU A 207 -36.95 -29.14 -0.82
C GLU A 207 -36.38 -28.12 -1.86
N VAL A 208 -35.06 -28.10 -1.97
CA VAL A 208 -34.37 -27.29 -3.01
C VAL A 208 -34.54 -27.95 -4.38
N GLU A 209 -35.36 -27.36 -5.25
CA GLU A 209 -35.66 -27.87 -6.58
C GLU A 209 -34.55 -27.58 -7.59
N SER A 210 -34.02 -26.35 -7.57
CA SER A 210 -32.96 -25.94 -8.52
C SER A 210 -32.09 -24.82 -8.01
N LEU A 211 -30.86 -24.81 -8.49
CA LEU A 211 -29.84 -23.78 -8.21
C LEU A 211 -29.32 -23.23 -9.53
N GLU A 212 -29.42 -21.93 -9.73
CA GLU A 212 -29.01 -21.26 -10.96
C GLU A 212 -28.24 -19.96 -10.63
N SER A 213 -27.30 -19.58 -11.49
CA SER A 213 -26.79 -18.19 -11.49
C SER A 213 -27.44 -17.38 -12.61
N PHE A 214 -27.56 -16.07 -12.37
CA PHE A 214 -28.10 -15.14 -13.36
C PHE A 214 -27.40 -13.78 -13.25
N ASP A 215 -27.40 -13.07 -14.39
CA ASP A 215 -26.90 -11.70 -14.46
C ASP A 215 -27.88 -10.73 -13.76
N PRO A 216 -27.45 -9.92 -12.79
CA PRO A 216 -28.34 -9.06 -12.00
C PRO A 216 -29.03 -7.97 -12.82
N ILE A 217 -28.44 -7.53 -13.95
CA ILE A 217 -28.93 -6.44 -14.79
C ILE A 217 -29.94 -6.97 -15.81
N SER A 218 -29.55 -7.97 -16.59
CA SER A 218 -30.39 -8.54 -17.65
C SER A 218 -31.38 -9.59 -17.16
N GLY A 219 -31.12 -10.19 -15.99
CA GLY A 219 -31.89 -11.32 -15.48
C GLY A 219 -31.65 -12.63 -16.25
N GLN A 220 -30.69 -12.64 -17.18
CA GLN A 220 -30.38 -13.82 -18.00
C GLN A 220 -29.72 -14.89 -17.15
N ARG A 221 -30.21 -16.13 -17.24
CA ARG A 221 -29.58 -17.28 -16.62
C ARG A 221 -28.21 -17.54 -17.24
N LEU A 222 -27.19 -17.70 -16.38
CA LEU A 222 -25.81 -18.00 -16.76
C LEU A 222 -25.54 -19.50 -16.69
N GLU A 223 -25.71 -20.11 -15.51
CA GLU A 223 -25.33 -21.50 -15.25
C GLU A 223 -26.30 -22.18 -14.28
N ARG A 224 -26.32 -23.53 -14.29
CA ARG A 224 -27.00 -24.38 -13.30
C ARG A 224 -25.98 -25.14 -12.48
N PHE A 225 -26.31 -25.35 -11.20
CA PHE A 225 -25.46 -26.02 -10.24
C PHE A 225 -26.19 -27.14 -9.52
N ASP A 226 -25.45 -28.16 -9.12
CA ASP A 226 -25.93 -29.18 -8.19
C ASP A 226 -25.70 -28.72 -6.73
N GLU A 227 -24.69 -27.89 -6.53
CA GLU A 227 -24.33 -27.32 -5.22
C GLU A 227 -23.84 -25.85 -5.38
N VAL A 228 -24.23 -24.98 -4.47
CA VAL A 228 -23.69 -23.62 -4.33
C VAL A 228 -23.23 -23.38 -2.90
N VAL A 229 -22.13 -22.63 -2.77
CA VAL A 229 -21.57 -22.18 -1.49
C VAL A 229 -21.71 -20.67 -1.42
N ILE A 230 -22.47 -20.18 -0.45
CA ILE A 230 -22.70 -18.76 -0.20
C ILE A 230 -21.85 -18.35 0.99
N TYR A 231 -20.80 -17.59 0.72
CA TYR A 231 -19.91 -17.04 1.75
C TYR A 231 -20.55 -15.81 2.40
N PRO A 232 -20.15 -15.47 3.63
CA PRO A 232 -20.64 -14.27 4.32
C PRO A 232 -20.46 -12.97 3.54
N ALA A 233 -21.34 -12.01 3.78
CA ALA A 233 -21.29 -10.69 3.17
C ALA A 233 -20.22 -9.77 3.76
N SER A 234 -19.61 -10.14 4.87
CA SER A 234 -18.55 -9.37 5.54
C SER A 234 -17.47 -10.30 6.09
N ASN A 235 -16.21 -9.81 6.11
CA ASN A 235 -15.12 -10.49 6.80
C ASN A 235 -15.25 -10.42 8.33
N PHE A 236 -16.06 -9.49 8.87
CA PHE A 236 -16.27 -9.30 10.31
C PHE A 236 -17.61 -9.87 10.72
N LEU A 237 -17.60 -11.11 11.20
CA LEU A 237 -18.78 -11.78 11.72
C LEU A 237 -18.71 -11.90 13.24
N THR A 238 -19.84 -11.69 13.90
CA THR A 238 -19.98 -11.92 15.33
C THR A 238 -21.40 -12.45 15.59
N SER A 239 -21.51 -13.56 16.32
CA SER A 239 -22.82 -14.09 16.70
C SER A 239 -23.55 -13.16 17.67
N LYS A 240 -24.87 -13.24 17.72
CA LYS A 240 -25.68 -12.41 18.65
C LYS A 240 -25.33 -12.66 20.12
N GLU A 241 -25.02 -13.91 20.46
CA GLU A 241 -24.58 -14.27 21.82
C GLU A 241 -23.21 -13.65 22.14
N ASN A 242 -22.27 -13.71 21.21
CA ASN A 242 -20.95 -13.09 21.37
C ASN A 242 -21.06 -11.57 21.44
N MET A 243 -21.95 -10.95 20.68
CA MET A 243 -22.21 -9.51 20.72
C MET A 243 -22.68 -9.06 22.11
N ALA A 244 -23.69 -9.74 22.68
CA ALA A 244 -24.20 -9.41 24.00
C ALA A 244 -23.12 -9.56 25.10
N GLY A 245 -22.34 -10.64 25.05
CA GLY A 245 -21.21 -10.86 25.95
C GLY A 245 -20.13 -9.79 25.81
N ALA A 246 -19.76 -9.44 24.57
CA ALA A 246 -18.77 -8.40 24.29
C ALA A 246 -19.17 -7.04 24.85
N LEU A 247 -20.44 -6.64 24.70
CA LEU A 247 -20.93 -5.35 25.21
C LEU A 247 -20.83 -5.26 26.74
N LEU A 248 -21.13 -6.34 27.46
CA LEU A 248 -20.97 -6.41 28.90
C LEU A 248 -19.49 -6.30 29.33
N GLU A 249 -18.60 -6.96 28.62
CA GLU A 249 -17.16 -6.86 28.87
C GLU A 249 -16.61 -5.47 28.58
N ILE A 250 -17.02 -4.83 27.49
CA ILE A 250 -16.65 -3.46 27.14
C ILE A 250 -17.06 -2.50 28.28
N GLN A 251 -18.30 -2.61 28.78
CA GLN A 251 -18.78 -1.77 29.88
C GLN A 251 -17.98 -2.02 31.17
N ARG A 252 -17.70 -3.27 31.50
CA ARG A 252 -16.87 -3.62 32.68
C ARG A 252 -15.48 -3.00 32.59
N ASP A 253 -14.79 -3.22 31.50
CA ASP A 253 -13.42 -2.70 31.27
C ASP A 253 -13.42 -1.15 31.23
N MET A 254 -14.53 -0.53 30.77
CA MET A 254 -14.71 0.92 30.82
C MET A 254 -14.79 1.41 32.26
N TYR A 255 -15.62 0.79 33.13
CA TYR A 255 -15.72 1.18 34.53
C TYR A 255 -14.40 1.00 35.26
N GLU A 256 -13.71 -0.11 35.06
CA GLU A 256 -12.38 -0.36 35.67
C GLU A 256 -11.36 0.70 35.23
N ARG A 257 -11.32 1.03 33.93
CA ARG A 257 -10.39 2.03 33.40
C ARG A 257 -10.73 3.43 33.85
N ARG A 258 -12.01 3.79 33.90
CA ARG A 258 -12.49 5.06 34.42
C ARG A 258 -12.06 5.27 35.87
N ASP A 259 -12.31 4.28 36.72
CA ASP A 259 -11.99 4.36 38.14
C ASP A 259 -10.47 4.44 38.38
N TYR A 260 -9.69 3.72 37.56
CA TYR A 260 -8.23 3.90 37.53
C TYR A 260 -7.83 5.34 37.19
N LEU A 261 -8.40 5.94 36.15
CA LEU A 261 -8.10 7.32 35.74
C LEU A 261 -8.45 8.31 36.84
N TYR A 262 -9.60 8.15 37.54
CA TYR A 262 -9.94 8.97 38.69
C TYR A 262 -8.92 8.80 39.82
N SER A 263 -8.46 7.60 40.11
CA SER A 263 -7.49 7.32 41.18
C SER A 263 -6.14 8.01 40.98
N ILE A 264 -5.77 8.28 39.73
CA ILE A 264 -4.51 8.99 39.37
C ILE A 264 -4.72 10.46 39.04
N GLY A 265 -5.94 11.02 39.34
CA GLY A 265 -6.25 12.43 39.16
C GLY A 265 -6.57 12.88 37.73
N LYS A 266 -6.71 11.95 36.77
CA LYS A 266 -7.08 12.23 35.38
C LYS A 266 -8.61 12.28 35.20
N ASN A 267 -9.24 13.28 35.82
CA ASN A 267 -10.69 13.39 35.88
C ASN A 267 -11.34 13.68 34.52
N LEU A 268 -10.68 14.50 33.69
CA LEU A 268 -11.18 14.85 32.35
C LEU A 268 -11.14 13.64 31.42
N GLU A 269 -10.03 12.91 31.46
CA GLU A 269 -9.84 11.69 30.65
C GLU A 269 -10.83 10.59 31.07
N ALA A 270 -11.09 10.45 32.37
CA ALA A 270 -12.07 9.50 32.89
C ALA A 270 -13.47 9.79 32.38
N LYS A 271 -13.91 11.06 32.45
CA LYS A 271 -15.21 11.49 31.94
C LYS A 271 -15.33 11.30 30.44
N ARG A 272 -14.33 11.71 29.68
CA ARG A 272 -14.28 11.54 28.23
C ARG A 272 -14.41 10.07 27.82
N LEU A 273 -13.68 9.18 28.48
CA LEU A 273 -13.73 7.74 28.22
C LEU A 273 -15.13 7.18 28.47
N GLU A 274 -15.75 7.54 29.60
CA GLU A 274 -17.09 7.09 29.97
C GLU A 274 -18.15 7.56 28.96
N GLU A 275 -18.13 8.84 28.57
CA GLU A 275 -19.05 9.41 27.58
C GLU A 275 -18.88 8.73 26.21
N ARG A 276 -17.63 8.54 25.77
CA ARG A 276 -17.34 7.92 24.48
C ARG A 276 -17.75 6.45 24.43
N VAL A 277 -17.41 5.66 25.42
CA VAL A 277 -17.71 4.22 25.41
C VAL A 277 -19.21 3.97 25.57
N ASN A 278 -19.92 4.73 26.40
CA ASN A 278 -21.36 4.62 26.51
C ASN A 278 -22.07 4.93 25.18
N TYR A 279 -21.64 6.00 24.50
CA TYR A 279 -22.13 6.32 23.16
C TYR A 279 -21.85 5.21 22.15
N ASP A 280 -20.62 4.68 22.11
CA ASP A 280 -20.26 3.59 21.19
C ASP A 280 -21.07 2.32 21.47
N VAL A 281 -21.32 1.97 22.76
CA VAL A 281 -22.15 0.82 23.16
C VAL A 281 -23.60 1.01 22.73
N GLU A 282 -24.18 2.19 22.92
CA GLU A 282 -25.55 2.51 22.49
C GLU A 282 -25.68 2.38 20.96
N MET A 283 -24.73 2.93 20.21
CA MET A 283 -24.69 2.82 18.75
C MET A 283 -24.60 1.36 18.27
N ILE A 284 -23.78 0.55 18.93
CA ILE A 284 -23.65 -0.88 18.59
C ILE A 284 -24.96 -1.63 18.92
N GLN A 285 -25.63 -1.32 20.02
CA GLN A 285 -26.91 -1.94 20.41
C GLN A 285 -28.02 -1.61 19.41
N GLU A 286 -28.13 -0.35 19.00
CA GLU A 286 -29.21 0.12 18.14
C GLU A 286 -28.99 -0.15 16.66
N LEU A 287 -27.73 0.05 16.18
CA LEU A 287 -27.39 -0.01 14.76
C LEU A 287 -26.49 -1.20 14.38
N GLY A 288 -25.96 -1.93 15.35
CA GLY A 288 -24.97 -2.98 15.12
C GLY A 288 -23.55 -2.46 14.81
N TYR A 289 -23.34 -1.15 14.84
CA TYR A 289 -22.09 -0.51 14.41
C TYR A 289 -21.83 0.79 15.19
N CYS A 290 -20.55 1.15 15.37
CA CYS A 290 -20.13 2.49 15.79
C CYS A 290 -18.87 2.92 15.06
N SER A 291 -18.60 4.24 15.02
CA SER A 291 -17.35 4.76 14.45
C SER A 291 -16.16 4.30 15.27
N GLY A 292 -15.22 3.55 14.63
CA GLY A 292 -14.08 2.97 15.30
C GLY A 292 -14.36 1.64 16.00
N ILE A 293 -15.39 0.90 15.57
CA ILE A 293 -15.77 -0.41 16.12
C ILE A 293 -14.59 -1.39 16.17
N GLU A 294 -13.62 -1.25 15.28
CA GLU A 294 -12.41 -2.06 15.26
C GLU A 294 -11.59 -1.98 16.55
N ASN A 295 -11.71 -0.88 17.33
CA ASN A 295 -11.04 -0.74 18.62
C ASN A 295 -11.62 -1.69 19.70
N TYR A 296 -12.76 -2.29 19.40
CA TYR A 296 -13.45 -3.28 20.24
C TYR A 296 -13.32 -4.71 19.70
N SER A 297 -12.59 -4.94 18.57
CA SER A 297 -12.49 -6.23 17.88
C SER A 297 -12.11 -7.38 18.80
N ARG A 298 -11.24 -7.14 19.79
CA ARG A 298 -10.85 -8.15 20.78
C ARG A 298 -12.03 -8.81 21.48
N TYR A 299 -13.04 -8.02 21.87
CA TYR A 299 -14.23 -8.53 22.58
C TYR A 299 -15.11 -9.35 21.66
N PHE A 300 -15.29 -8.89 20.42
CA PHE A 300 -16.12 -9.62 19.43
C PHE A 300 -15.49 -10.94 18.99
N ASP A 301 -14.15 -10.98 18.90
CA ASP A 301 -13.39 -12.20 18.58
C ASP A 301 -13.18 -13.12 19.80
N GLY A 302 -13.56 -12.71 21.01
CA GLY A 302 -13.27 -13.45 22.26
C GLY A 302 -11.79 -13.61 22.58
N ARG A 303 -10.92 -12.72 22.05
CA ARG A 303 -9.46 -12.78 22.24
C ARG A 303 -9.05 -12.26 23.61
N ARG A 304 -7.97 -12.84 24.16
CA ARG A 304 -7.36 -12.36 25.41
C ARG A 304 -6.65 -11.03 25.19
N PRO A 305 -6.60 -10.15 26.22
CA PRO A 305 -5.79 -8.93 26.17
C PRO A 305 -4.36 -9.20 25.72
N GLY A 306 -3.83 -8.35 24.82
CA GLY A 306 -2.47 -8.45 24.28
C GLY A 306 -2.29 -9.47 23.15
N SER A 307 -3.30 -10.30 22.87
CA SER A 307 -3.23 -11.24 21.74
C SER A 307 -3.28 -10.52 20.39
N ARG A 308 -2.61 -11.09 19.38
CA ARG A 308 -2.65 -10.57 18.02
C ARG A 308 -4.06 -10.71 17.40
N PRO A 309 -4.47 -9.83 16.48
CA PRO A 309 -5.68 -10.03 15.70
C PRO A 309 -5.51 -11.18 14.68
N PHE A 310 -6.62 -11.71 14.20
CA PHE A 310 -6.62 -12.54 13.01
C PHE A 310 -6.33 -11.68 11.78
N CYS A 311 -5.52 -12.18 10.87
CA CYS A 311 -5.14 -11.49 9.64
C CYS A 311 -5.29 -12.42 8.42
N LEU A 312 -5.00 -11.94 7.22
CA LEU A 312 -5.13 -12.75 6.00
C LEU A 312 -4.33 -14.06 6.06
N ILE A 313 -3.18 -14.06 6.74
CA ILE A 313 -2.33 -15.25 6.85
C ILE A 313 -3.03 -16.39 7.58
N ASP A 314 -3.93 -16.08 8.52
CA ASP A 314 -4.72 -17.08 9.25
C ASP A 314 -5.76 -17.83 8.37
N TYR A 315 -6.04 -17.33 7.17
CA TYR A 315 -6.93 -17.97 6.20
C TYR A 315 -6.21 -18.98 5.30
N PHE A 316 -4.87 -18.92 5.27
CA PHE A 316 -4.06 -19.87 4.50
C PHE A 316 -3.92 -21.20 5.21
N PRO A 317 -3.77 -22.31 4.46
CA PRO A 317 -3.35 -23.59 5.06
C PRO A 317 -1.88 -23.51 5.51
N ASP A 318 -1.50 -24.36 6.48
CA ASP A 318 -0.16 -24.33 7.09
C ASP A 318 1.00 -24.52 6.11
N ASP A 319 0.75 -25.12 4.95
CA ASP A 319 1.76 -25.45 3.94
C ASP A 319 1.82 -24.42 2.79
N PHE A 320 1.25 -23.24 2.94
CA PHE A 320 1.31 -22.22 1.90
C PHE A 320 2.76 -21.74 1.64
N LEU A 321 3.00 -21.23 0.44
CA LEU A 321 4.26 -20.61 0.06
C LEU A 321 4.15 -19.09 0.20
N LEU A 322 5.10 -18.47 0.89
CA LEU A 322 5.23 -17.01 0.90
C LEU A 322 6.27 -16.57 -0.14
N VAL A 323 5.89 -15.61 -0.96
CA VAL A 323 6.79 -14.92 -1.90
C VAL A 323 6.79 -13.45 -1.53
N VAL A 324 7.94 -12.87 -1.22
CA VAL A 324 8.08 -11.46 -0.85
C VAL A 324 8.82 -10.73 -1.97
N ASP A 325 8.06 -9.94 -2.74
CA ASP A 325 8.65 -9.15 -3.82
C ASP A 325 9.24 -7.84 -3.29
N GLU A 326 10.33 -7.39 -3.92
CA GLU A 326 11.17 -6.27 -3.47
C GLU A 326 11.41 -6.33 -1.94
N SER A 327 11.81 -7.51 -1.49
CA SER A 327 11.86 -7.91 -0.07
C SER A 327 12.68 -6.97 0.79
N HIS A 328 13.77 -6.39 0.26
CA HIS A 328 14.62 -5.38 0.92
C HIS A 328 13.85 -4.10 1.32
N VAL A 329 12.64 -3.86 0.76
CA VAL A 329 11.72 -2.77 1.16
C VAL A 329 10.53 -3.33 1.93
N THR A 330 9.96 -4.42 1.45
CA THR A 330 8.71 -5.00 1.98
C THR A 330 8.88 -5.48 3.43
N VAL A 331 9.96 -6.15 3.76
CA VAL A 331 10.17 -6.69 5.13
C VAL A 331 10.43 -5.60 6.16
N PRO A 332 11.29 -4.59 5.92
CA PRO A 332 11.40 -3.44 6.82
C PRO A 332 10.08 -2.69 7.03
N GLN A 333 9.23 -2.61 6.01
CA GLN A 333 7.91 -1.99 6.13
C GLN A 333 7.02 -2.77 7.09
N ILE A 334 7.00 -4.11 7.04
CA ILE A 334 6.26 -4.96 7.98
C ILE A 334 6.69 -4.64 9.42
N GLY A 335 8.00 -4.58 9.68
CA GLY A 335 8.53 -4.28 11.01
C GLY A 335 8.16 -2.88 11.53
N ALA A 336 8.09 -1.89 10.63
CA ALA A 336 7.80 -0.50 11.01
C ALA A 336 6.32 -0.23 11.33
N MET A 337 5.38 -1.00 10.74
CA MET A 337 3.93 -0.75 10.87
C MET A 337 3.44 -0.81 12.32
N TYR A 338 3.90 -1.78 13.10
CA TYR A 338 3.50 -1.95 14.50
C TYR A 338 3.89 -0.76 15.38
N GLY A 339 5.11 -0.26 15.24
CA GLY A 339 5.62 0.83 16.11
C GLY A 339 4.82 2.12 15.96
N GLY A 340 4.51 2.51 14.72
CA GLY A 340 3.73 3.71 14.42
C GLY A 340 2.29 3.61 14.94
N ASP A 341 1.62 2.48 14.71
CA ASP A 341 0.24 2.27 15.19
C ASP A 341 0.18 2.27 16.72
N ARG A 342 1.10 1.58 17.39
CA ARG A 342 1.16 1.51 18.85
C ARG A 342 1.38 2.89 19.49
N SER A 343 2.32 3.69 18.98
CA SER A 343 2.58 5.03 19.49
C SER A 343 1.34 5.92 19.45
N ARG A 344 0.67 5.95 18.29
CA ARG A 344 -0.56 6.71 18.08
C ARG A 344 -1.69 6.28 19.03
N LYS A 345 -1.95 4.98 19.14
CA LYS A 345 -3.00 4.43 20.01
C LYS A 345 -2.71 4.56 21.49
N THR A 346 -1.44 4.51 21.89
CA THR A 346 -1.05 4.76 23.28
C THR A 346 -1.51 6.14 23.72
N SER A 347 -1.29 7.18 22.91
CA SER A 347 -1.80 8.53 23.20
C SER A 347 -3.32 8.55 23.34
N LEU A 348 -4.07 7.90 22.46
CA LEU A 348 -5.54 7.83 22.56
C LEU A 348 -6.02 7.17 23.85
N VAL A 349 -5.35 6.10 24.28
CA VAL A 349 -5.67 5.38 25.54
C VAL A 349 -5.30 6.18 26.78
N GLU A 350 -4.12 6.83 26.78
CA GLU A 350 -3.62 7.60 27.93
C GLU A 350 -4.45 8.86 28.19
N TYR A 351 -5.01 9.45 27.15
CA TYR A 351 -5.83 10.66 27.23
C TYR A 351 -7.35 10.40 27.20
N GLY A 352 -7.78 9.14 27.39
CA GLY A 352 -9.17 8.76 27.59
C GLY A 352 -10.04 8.83 26.32
N PHE A 353 -9.48 8.78 25.13
CA PHE A 353 -10.24 8.70 23.88
C PHE A 353 -10.64 7.28 23.53
N ARG A 354 -9.87 6.28 23.94
CA ARG A 354 -10.12 4.85 23.68
C ARG A 354 -9.79 3.99 24.88
N LEU A 355 -10.45 2.82 24.97
CA LEU A 355 -10.11 1.77 25.91
C LEU A 355 -8.75 1.15 25.59
N PRO A 356 -8.06 0.52 26.57
CA PRO A 356 -6.83 -0.25 26.31
C PRO A 356 -6.96 -1.32 25.24
N SER A 357 -8.16 -1.86 24.99
CA SER A 357 -8.46 -2.81 23.91
C SER A 357 -8.12 -2.29 22.52
N ALA A 358 -8.09 -0.98 22.32
CA ALA A 358 -7.66 -0.38 21.05
C ALA A 358 -6.23 -0.77 20.68
N LEU A 359 -5.36 -1.04 21.66
CA LEU A 359 -3.99 -1.50 21.44
C LEU A 359 -3.92 -2.94 20.89
N ASP A 360 -4.98 -3.73 21.03
CA ASP A 360 -5.08 -5.11 20.56
C ASP A 360 -5.60 -5.21 19.12
N ASN A 361 -6.15 -4.12 18.56
CA ASN A 361 -6.43 -3.97 17.13
C ASN A 361 -5.20 -3.33 16.45
N ARG A 362 -4.25 -4.12 16.04
CA ARG A 362 -2.93 -3.68 15.58
C ARG A 362 -2.42 -4.55 14.44
N PRO A 363 -1.48 -4.07 13.61
CA PRO A 363 -0.78 -4.97 12.71
C PRO A 363 0.06 -5.99 13.51
N LEU A 364 0.43 -7.07 12.85
CA LEU A 364 1.36 -8.04 13.40
C LEU A 364 2.70 -7.37 13.73
N THR A 365 3.36 -7.85 14.77
CA THR A 365 4.79 -7.61 14.94
C THR A 365 5.58 -8.44 13.92
N TYR A 366 6.84 -8.09 13.68
CA TYR A 366 7.69 -8.88 12.79
C TYR A 366 7.82 -10.34 13.25
N ASP A 367 7.99 -10.58 14.54
CA ASP A 367 8.11 -11.93 15.11
C ASP A 367 6.82 -12.74 14.94
N GLU A 368 5.66 -12.11 15.10
CA GLU A 368 4.36 -12.74 14.85
C GLU A 368 4.19 -13.11 13.37
N PHE A 369 4.55 -12.19 12.47
CA PHE A 369 4.54 -12.44 11.03
C PHE A 369 5.47 -13.61 10.68
N TYR A 370 6.71 -13.59 11.18
CA TYR A 370 7.69 -14.63 10.94
C TYR A 370 7.23 -16.02 11.43
N ASN A 371 6.57 -16.06 12.60
CA ASN A 371 6.08 -17.31 13.18
C ASN A 371 4.84 -17.88 12.45
N LEU A 372 4.04 -17.01 11.82
CA LEU A 372 2.87 -17.42 11.04
C LEU A 372 3.22 -17.87 9.61
N THR A 373 4.36 -17.40 9.10
CA THR A 373 4.82 -17.73 7.75
C THR A 373 5.72 -18.97 7.78
N GLY A 374 5.54 -19.82 6.78
CA GLY A 374 6.36 -21.00 6.58
C GLY A 374 7.55 -20.75 5.64
N GLN A 375 7.62 -21.55 4.58
CA GLN A 375 8.68 -21.44 3.57
C GLN A 375 8.51 -20.15 2.76
N THR A 376 9.61 -19.39 2.65
CA THR A 376 9.61 -18.04 2.06
C THR A 376 10.63 -17.93 0.94
N ILE A 377 10.22 -17.33 -0.18
CA ILE A 377 11.11 -16.91 -1.26
C ILE A 377 11.17 -15.39 -1.25
N TYR A 378 12.33 -14.85 -0.93
CA TYR A 378 12.63 -13.42 -1.02
C TYR A 378 13.11 -13.07 -2.41
N ILE A 379 12.51 -12.07 -3.03
CA ILE A 379 12.86 -11.60 -4.37
C ILE A 379 13.40 -10.19 -4.28
N SER A 380 14.62 -9.98 -4.75
CA SER A 380 15.22 -8.64 -4.78
C SER A 380 16.32 -8.55 -5.82
N ALA A 381 16.54 -7.37 -6.39
CA ALA A 381 17.76 -7.08 -7.14
C ALA A 381 18.95 -6.79 -6.18
N THR A 382 18.63 -6.33 -4.98
CA THR A 382 19.59 -5.90 -3.95
C THR A 382 19.18 -6.44 -2.57
N PRO A 383 19.34 -7.75 -2.30
CA PRO A 383 18.94 -8.36 -1.04
C PRO A 383 19.54 -7.66 0.18
N ALA A 384 18.82 -7.63 1.28
CA ALA A 384 19.27 -7.08 2.55
C ALA A 384 19.96 -8.17 3.41
N ASP A 385 20.71 -7.73 4.41
CA ASP A 385 21.51 -8.63 5.23
C ASP A 385 20.67 -9.65 6.01
N TYR A 386 19.46 -9.28 6.41
CA TYR A 386 18.54 -10.19 7.11
C TYR A 386 18.02 -11.31 6.19
N GLU A 387 17.73 -11.01 4.91
CA GLU A 387 17.30 -12.04 3.93
C GLU A 387 18.41 -13.04 3.65
N LEU A 388 19.63 -12.53 3.51
CA LEU A 388 20.82 -13.35 3.32
C LEU A 388 21.11 -14.20 4.56
N ALA A 389 20.92 -13.65 5.76
CA ALA A 389 21.07 -14.39 7.00
C ALA A 389 20.03 -15.51 7.14
N GLU A 390 18.75 -15.25 6.84
CA GLU A 390 17.69 -16.26 6.87
C GLU A 390 17.89 -17.37 5.84
N ALA A 391 18.40 -17.03 4.65
CA ALA A 391 18.74 -17.99 3.61
C ALA A 391 20.12 -18.65 3.82
N GLU A 392 20.73 -18.48 4.99
CA GLU A 392 22.06 -19.04 5.32
C GLU A 392 23.14 -18.68 4.27
N GLY A 393 23.01 -17.52 3.64
CA GLY A 393 23.90 -17.04 2.59
C GLY A 393 23.69 -17.68 1.21
N VAL A 394 22.70 -18.57 1.06
CA VAL A 394 22.38 -19.21 -0.22
C VAL A 394 21.53 -18.27 -1.07
N VAL A 395 22.07 -17.86 -2.21
CA VAL A 395 21.44 -16.96 -3.17
C VAL A 395 21.30 -17.64 -4.51
N VAL A 396 20.09 -17.64 -5.05
CA VAL A 396 19.81 -18.06 -6.43
C VAL A 396 19.93 -16.83 -7.33
N GLU A 397 20.96 -16.78 -8.15
CA GLU A 397 21.22 -15.64 -9.06
C GLU A 397 20.42 -15.79 -10.36
N GLN A 398 19.77 -14.70 -10.78
CA GLN A 398 19.13 -14.56 -12.09
C GLN A 398 19.54 -13.25 -12.74
N VAL A 399 20.72 -13.25 -13.37
CA VAL A 399 21.36 -12.07 -13.95
C VAL A 399 21.09 -11.95 -15.44
N ILE A 400 20.99 -13.08 -16.16
CA ILE A 400 20.84 -13.10 -17.61
C ILE A 400 19.44 -12.69 -18.03
N ARG A 401 19.35 -11.65 -18.87
CA ARG A 401 18.12 -11.24 -19.55
C ARG A 401 17.94 -12.03 -20.83
N PRO A 402 16.80 -12.71 -21.03
CA PRO A 402 16.53 -13.45 -22.28
C PRO A 402 16.58 -12.59 -23.54
N THR A 403 16.35 -11.28 -23.41
CA THR A 403 16.40 -10.29 -24.50
C THR A 403 17.81 -9.94 -24.94
N GLY A 404 18.83 -10.36 -24.20
CA GLY A 404 20.23 -10.01 -24.42
C GLY A 404 20.61 -8.58 -24.02
N LEU A 405 19.68 -7.79 -23.46
CA LEU A 405 19.94 -6.40 -23.05
C LEU A 405 20.98 -6.33 -21.93
N LEU A 406 21.88 -5.38 -22.06
CA LEU A 406 23.01 -5.17 -21.15
C LEU A 406 22.60 -4.22 -20.01
N ASP A 407 23.27 -4.34 -18.86
CA ASP A 407 23.24 -3.28 -17.86
C ASP A 407 23.89 -2.00 -18.41
N PRO A 408 23.48 -0.80 -17.95
CA PRO A 408 24.00 0.46 -18.47
C PRO A 408 25.51 0.59 -18.32
N VAL A 409 26.12 1.32 -19.25
CA VAL A 409 27.49 1.84 -19.04
C VAL A 409 27.42 2.89 -17.96
N VAL A 410 28.22 2.76 -16.90
CA VAL A 410 28.26 3.72 -15.80
C VAL A 410 29.46 4.64 -15.94
N GLU A 411 29.22 5.95 -16.00
CA GLU A 411 30.24 7.00 -16.05
C GLU A 411 30.18 7.82 -14.76
N VAL A 412 31.34 8.21 -14.23
CA VAL A 412 31.44 9.16 -13.12
C VAL A 412 31.97 10.49 -13.67
N ARG A 413 31.28 11.57 -13.41
CA ARG A 413 31.64 12.92 -13.88
C ARG A 413 31.65 13.92 -12.74
N PRO A 414 32.43 15.03 -12.83
CA PRO A 414 32.49 16.04 -11.78
C PRO A 414 31.15 16.69 -11.48
N ALA A 415 30.88 16.96 -10.20
CA ALA A 415 29.64 17.62 -9.76
C ALA A 415 29.64 19.14 -10.07
N VAL A 416 30.79 19.77 -10.21
CA VAL A 416 30.92 21.25 -10.40
C VAL A 416 30.17 21.75 -11.64
N SER A 417 30.12 20.99 -12.72
CA SER A 417 29.45 21.33 -13.99
C SER A 417 28.29 20.38 -14.31
N GLN A 418 27.71 19.72 -13.29
CA GLN A 418 26.74 18.66 -13.49
C GLN A 418 25.49 19.09 -14.27
N VAL A 419 25.05 20.36 -14.14
CA VAL A 419 23.83 20.84 -14.81
C VAL A 419 24.12 21.12 -16.30
N ASP A 420 25.25 21.73 -16.62
CA ASP A 420 25.62 22.04 -18.00
C ASP A 420 25.93 20.77 -18.81
N ASP A 421 26.68 19.84 -18.21
CA ASP A 421 26.95 18.52 -18.80
C ASP A 421 25.68 17.68 -18.97
N LEU A 422 24.76 17.76 -18.00
CA LEU A 422 23.46 17.10 -18.08
C LEU A 422 22.61 17.63 -19.25
N LEU A 423 22.65 18.95 -19.53
CA LEU A 423 21.93 19.54 -20.66
C LEU A 423 22.37 18.96 -21.98
N ASP A 424 23.71 18.91 -22.23
CA ASP A 424 24.27 18.31 -23.44
C ASP A 424 23.84 16.83 -23.60
N GLU A 425 23.83 16.07 -22.51
CA GLU A 425 23.40 14.66 -22.52
C GLU A 425 21.90 14.50 -22.73
N ILE A 426 21.08 15.40 -22.18
CA ILE A 426 19.63 15.42 -22.43
C ILE A 426 19.36 15.69 -23.91
N GLU A 427 19.97 16.72 -24.51
CA GLU A 427 19.81 17.04 -25.92
C GLU A 427 20.20 15.85 -26.81
N ASN A 428 21.37 15.28 -26.59
CA ASN A 428 21.85 14.10 -27.30
C ASN A 428 20.92 12.88 -27.19
N THR A 429 20.21 12.73 -26.07
CA THR A 429 19.29 11.60 -25.82
C THR A 429 17.92 11.86 -26.45
N VAL A 430 17.41 13.06 -26.30
CA VAL A 430 16.10 13.49 -26.86
C VAL A 430 16.13 13.50 -28.38
N ASP A 431 17.24 13.91 -29.01
CA ASP A 431 17.43 13.87 -30.47
C ASP A 431 17.33 12.45 -31.06
N LYS A 432 17.62 11.43 -30.25
CA LYS A 432 17.43 10.00 -30.62
C LYS A 432 16.00 9.51 -30.40
N GLY A 433 15.11 10.36 -29.88
CA GLY A 433 13.74 10.01 -29.51
C GLY A 433 13.62 9.21 -28.22
N GLU A 434 14.67 9.17 -27.40
CA GLU A 434 14.74 8.43 -26.14
C GLU A 434 14.43 9.32 -24.93
N ARG A 435 14.26 8.73 -23.74
CA ARG A 435 13.83 9.43 -22.51
C ARG A 435 14.94 9.44 -21.48
N VAL A 436 14.88 10.45 -20.61
CA VAL A 436 15.87 10.72 -19.56
C VAL A 436 15.22 10.70 -18.19
N LEU A 437 15.87 10.02 -17.24
CA LEU A 437 15.55 10.10 -15.81
C LEU A 437 16.66 10.85 -15.08
N VAL A 438 16.29 11.82 -14.25
CA VAL A 438 17.23 12.58 -13.42
C VAL A 438 16.85 12.43 -11.94
N THR A 439 17.81 12.07 -11.10
CA THR A 439 17.58 12.00 -9.65
C THR A 439 18.31 13.10 -8.90
N THR A 440 17.56 13.79 -8.03
CA THR A 440 18.07 14.84 -7.15
C THR A 440 18.02 14.41 -5.67
N LEU A 441 18.58 15.20 -4.76
CA LEU A 441 18.56 14.93 -3.32
C LEU A 441 17.33 15.50 -2.60
N THR A 442 16.74 16.56 -3.13
CA THR A 442 15.62 17.25 -2.47
C THR A 442 14.50 17.56 -3.45
N LYS A 443 13.28 17.71 -2.94
CA LYS A 443 12.09 18.14 -3.69
C LYS A 443 12.34 19.50 -4.37
N ARG A 444 12.84 20.45 -3.62
CA ARG A 444 13.15 21.80 -4.11
C ARG A 444 14.11 21.77 -5.31
N MET A 445 15.17 20.96 -5.22
CA MET A 445 16.12 20.81 -6.32
C MET A 445 15.45 20.19 -7.56
N ALA A 446 14.52 19.24 -7.39
CA ALA A 446 13.77 18.68 -8.50
C ALA A 446 12.88 19.70 -9.19
N GLU A 447 12.17 20.53 -8.41
CA GLU A 447 11.31 21.61 -8.91
C GLU A 447 12.11 22.70 -9.63
N GLU A 448 13.21 23.17 -9.02
CA GLU A 448 14.09 24.19 -9.59
C GLU A 448 14.74 23.71 -10.90
N LEU A 449 15.24 22.46 -10.93
CA LEU A 449 15.82 21.88 -12.12
C LEU A 449 14.78 21.71 -13.24
N THR A 450 13.58 21.22 -12.93
CA THR A 450 12.50 21.10 -13.91
C THR A 450 12.11 22.45 -14.49
N SER A 451 11.97 23.46 -13.64
CA SER A 451 11.67 24.83 -14.08
C SER A 451 12.77 25.38 -14.99
N TYR A 452 14.03 25.13 -14.66
CA TYR A 452 15.18 25.53 -15.47
C TYR A 452 15.18 24.86 -16.85
N LEU A 453 14.98 23.53 -16.91
CA LEU A 453 14.88 22.76 -18.15
C LEU A 453 13.71 23.22 -19.03
N THR A 454 12.56 23.47 -18.42
CA THR A 454 11.37 23.96 -19.13
C THR A 454 11.60 25.36 -19.73
N ASN A 455 12.30 26.26 -19.03
CA ASN A 455 12.66 27.59 -19.51
C ASN A 455 13.63 27.54 -20.71
N LEU A 456 14.42 26.48 -20.83
CA LEU A 456 15.29 26.21 -21.99
C LEU A 456 14.53 25.49 -23.14
N GLY A 457 13.23 25.25 -23.00
CA GLY A 457 12.42 24.60 -24.02
C GLY A 457 12.44 23.07 -23.98
N ILE A 458 13.08 22.46 -22.97
CA ILE A 458 13.10 21.01 -22.78
C ILE A 458 11.80 20.58 -22.09
N ARG A 459 11.07 19.64 -22.71
CA ARG A 459 9.83 19.11 -22.15
C ARG A 459 10.14 18.23 -20.96
N SER A 460 9.94 18.75 -19.77
CA SER A 460 10.26 18.11 -18.51
C SER A 460 9.13 18.15 -17.50
N LYS A 461 9.02 17.09 -16.67
CA LYS A 461 8.16 17.05 -15.49
C LYS A 461 8.97 16.59 -14.29
N TYR A 462 8.51 16.95 -13.07
CA TYR A 462 9.08 16.39 -11.84
C TYR A 462 8.07 15.50 -11.11
N ILE A 463 8.60 14.64 -10.26
CA ILE A 463 7.80 13.74 -9.43
C ILE A 463 8.41 13.62 -8.03
N HIS A 464 7.57 13.73 -6.99
CA HIS A 464 7.97 13.59 -5.58
C HIS A 464 6.88 12.88 -4.75
N SER A 465 7.11 12.75 -3.43
CA SER A 465 6.22 12.01 -2.53
C SER A 465 4.79 12.56 -2.43
N ASP A 466 4.59 13.83 -2.73
CA ASP A 466 3.31 14.52 -2.58
C ASP A 466 2.45 14.44 -3.86
N VAL A 467 2.99 13.86 -4.93
CA VAL A 467 2.25 13.56 -6.16
C VAL A 467 1.35 12.37 -5.91
N ASP A 468 0.08 12.54 -6.21
CA ASP A 468 -0.96 11.53 -6.07
C ASP A 468 -0.66 10.26 -6.90
N THR A 469 -1.23 9.11 -6.50
CA THR A 469 -0.97 7.82 -7.16
C THR A 469 -1.44 7.83 -8.62
N LEU A 470 -2.60 8.41 -8.91
CA LEU A 470 -3.12 8.55 -10.27
C LEU A 470 -2.29 9.50 -11.12
N GLU A 471 -2.00 10.67 -10.60
CA GLU A 471 -1.13 11.64 -11.27
C GLU A 471 0.23 11.03 -11.59
N ARG A 472 0.75 10.17 -10.70
CA ARG A 472 2.00 9.44 -10.93
C ARG A 472 1.89 8.47 -12.10
N VAL A 473 0.78 7.74 -12.22
CA VAL A 473 0.52 6.82 -13.34
C VAL A 473 0.41 7.59 -14.65
N GLU A 474 -0.28 8.74 -14.65
CA GLU A 474 -0.39 9.63 -15.80
C GLU A 474 0.98 10.19 -16.24
N ILE A 475 1.79 10.67 -15.29
CA ILE A 475 3.14 11.18 -15.56
C ILE A 475 3.99 10.07 -16.23
N MET A 476 3.90 8.83 -15.73
CA MET A 476 4.64 7.71 -16.30
C MET A 476 4.15 7.34 -17.70
N ARG A 477 2.84 7.32 -17.93
CA ARG A 477 2.26 7.12 -19.26
C ARG A 477 2.71 8.22 -20.22
N ASP A 478 2.64 9.47 -19.80
CA ASP A 478 3.01 10.63 -20.61
C ASP A 478 4.49 10.61 -21.01
N LEU A 479 5.40 10.20 -20.09
CA LEU A 479 6.81 9.98 -20.41
C LEU A 479 6.98 8.93 -21.49
N ARG A 480 6.30 7.80 -21.36
CA ARG A 480 6.35 6.68 -22.31
C ARG A 480 5.77 7.05 -23.67
N MET A 481 4.68 7.81 -23.67
CA MET A 481 4.04 8.34 -24.90
C MET A 481 4.82 9.48 -25.56
N GLY A 482 5.85 10.02 -24.88
CA GLY A 482 6.67 11.13 -25.42
C GLY A 482 6.00 12.49 -25.34
N VAL A 483 5.01 12.66 -24.47
CA VAL A 483 4.43 13.97 -24.17
C VAL A 483 5.47 14.91 -23.59
N PHE A 484 6.40 14.35 -22.81
CA PHE A 484 7.62 15.02 -22.35
C PHE A 484 8.80 14.05 -22.37
N ASP A 485 10.05 14.55 -22.25
CA ASP A 485 11.26 13.79 -22.51
C ASP A 485 12.08 13.50 -21.25
N VAL A 486 12.01 14.40 -20.26
CA VAL A 486 12.82 14.34 -19.04
C VAL A 486 11.93 14.24 -17.80
N LEU A 487 12.15 13.22 -16.99
CA LEU A 487 11.52 13.10 -15.68
C LEU A 487 12.56 13.31 -14.58
N VAL A 488 12.31 14.33 -13.74
CA VAL A 488 13.14 14.64 -12.58
C VAL A 488 12.48 14.12 -11.31
N GLY A 489 13.21 13.45 -10.44
CA GLY A 489 12.64 12.94 -9.19
C GLY A 489 13.63 12.78 -8.06
N VAL A 490 13.16 12.68 -6.82
CA VAL A 490 14.01 12.52 -5.63
C VAL A 490 14.25 11.04 -5.31
N ASN A 491 13.21 10.28 -5.05
CA ASN A 491 13.28 8.89 -4.60
C ASN A 491 12.37 7.93 -5.36
N LEU A 492 11.51 8.44 -6.19
CA LEU A 492 10.38 7.71 -6.78
C LEU A 492 10.76 6.80 -7.93
N LEU A 493 12.02 6.83 -8.33
CA LEU A 493 12.55 5.98 -9.40
C LEU A 493 12.97 4.59 -8.90
N ARG A 494 12.75 4.28 -7.61
CA ARG A 494 13.15 3.00 -7.01
C ARG A 494 12.17 1.86 -7.29
N GLU A 495 10.89 2.14 -7.49
CA GLU A 495 9.86 1.12 -7.43
C GLU A 495 9.31 0.76 -8.81
N GLY A 496 9.46 -0.51 -9.19
CA GLY A 496 8.64 -1.25 -10.18
C GLY A 496 8.43 -0.69 -11.59
N LEU A 497 9.04 0.45 -11.94
CA LEU A 497 8.76 1.13 -13.20
C LEU A 497 9.39 0.42 -14.39
N ASP A 498 8.56 0.03 -15.35
CA ASP A 498 8.95 -0.54 -16.63
C ASP A 498 8.98 0.54 -17.71
N LEU A 499 10.16 1.13 -17.92
CA LEU A 499 10.40 2.24 -18.84
C LEU A 499 11.42 1.87 -19.92
N PRO A 500 11.08 1.04 -20.90
CA PRO A 500 12.02 0.65 -21.97
C PRO A 500 12.44 1.81 -22.86
N GLU A 501 11.73 2.92 -22.86
CA GLU A 501 12.03 4.14 -23.61
C GLU A 501 13.17 4.96 -22.97
N VAL A 502 13.52 4.71 -21.71
CA VAL A 502 14.57 5.41 -20.98
C VAL A 502 15.94 4.81 -21.33
N SER A 503 16.82 5.63 -21.88
CA SER A 503 18.20 5.26 -22.19
C SER A 503 19.23 5.94 -21.28
N LEU A 504 18.91 7.12 -20.75
CA LEU A 504 19.81 7.86 -19.86
C LEU A 504 19.23 7.97 -18.44
N VAL A 505 20.05 7.62 -17.47
CA VAL A 505 19.81 7.88 -16.05
C VAL A 505 20.92 8.77 -15.53
N ALA A 506 20.60 9.94 -15.02
CA ALA A 506 21.53 10.88 -14.41
C ALA A 506 21.28 10.99 -12.89
N ILE A 507 22.33 10.81 -12.11
CA ILE A 507 22.27 10.88 -10.65
C ILE A 507 23.12 12.06 -10.19
N LEU A 508 22.46 13.17 -9.82
CA LEU A 508 23.14 14.37 -9.33
C LEU A 508 23.62 14.16 -7.88
N ASP A 509 24.75 14.78 -7.55
CA ASP A 509 25.35 14.69 -6.21
C ASP A 509 25.45 13.22 -5.72
N ALA A 510 25.96 12.34 -6.55
CA ALA A 510 26.05 10.91 -6.27
C ALA A 510 27.03 10.58 -5.14
N ASP A 511 27.96 11.48 -4.84
CA ASP A 511 28.97 11.38 -3.78
C ASP A 511 28.46 11.84 -2.40
N LYS A 512 27.24 12.37 -2.30
CA LYS A 512 26.63 12.74 -1.01
C LYS A 512 26.04 11.50 -0.35
N GLU A 513 26.88 10.75 0.35
CA GLU A 513 26.45 9.52 1.03
C GLU A 513 25.24 9.72 1.94
N GLY A 514 24.31 8.78 1.89
CA GLY A 514 23.07 8.78 2.64
C GLY A 514 22.08 7.76 2.10
N PHE A 515 20.87 7.74 2.66
CA PHE A 515 19.84 6.78 2.27
C PHE A 515 19.52 6.81 0.76
N LEU A 516 19.52 7.99 0.12
CA LEU A 516 19.24 8.17 -1.31
C LEU A 516 20.44 7.84 -2.23
N ARG A 517 21.62 7.69 -1.68
CA ARG A 517 22.88 7.42 -2.40
C ARG A 517 23.60 6.20 -1.83
N SER A 518 22.87 5.31 -1.15
CA SER A 518 23.38 3.98 -0.78
C SER A 518 23.64 3.15 -2.04
N ASP A 519 24.49 2.14 -1.96
CA ASP A 519 24.78 1.21 -3.06
C ASP A 519 23.48 0.59 -3.62
N ARG A 520 22.54 0.16 -2.76
CA ARG A 520 21.23 -0.36 -3.18
C ARG A 520 20.43 0.67 -3.98
N ALA A 521 20.39 1.92 -3.50
CA ALA A 521 19.68 3.01 -4.18
C ALA A 521 20.29 3.30 -5.57
N LEU A 522 21.60 3.34 -5.66
CA LEU A 522 22.33 3.57 -6.91
C LEU A 522 22.09 2.43 -7.89
N ILE A 523 22.24 1.16 -7.48
CA ILE A 523 22.03 -0.01 -8.33
C ILE A 523 20.62 -0.02 -8.92
N GLN A 524 19.60 0.25 -8.09
CA GLN A 524 18.23 0.28 -8.55
C GLN A 524 17.95 1.42 -9.53
N THR A 525 18.51 2.59 -9.28
CA THR A 525 18.35 3.76 -10.15
C THR A 525 19.06 3.53 -11.49
N ILE A 526 20.30 3.07 -11.47
CA ILE A 526 21.08 2.68 -12.66
C ILE A 526 20.30 1.65 -13.49
N GLY A 527 19.73 0.64 -12.83
CA GLY A 527 18.99 -0.44 -13.49
C GLY A 527 17.73 0.00 -14.23
N ARG A 528 17.25 1.25 -14.05
CA ARG A 528 16.08 1.77 -14.81
C ARG A 528 16.38 1.93 -16.31
N ALA A 529 17.62 2.24 -16.69
CA ALA A 529 18.01 2.30 -18.10
C ALA A 529 18.31 0.91 -18.72
N ALA A 530 18.38 -0.16 -17.94
CA ALA A 530 18.80 -1.49 -18.39
C ALA A 530 17.85 -2.18 -19.40
N ARG A 531 16.75 -1.55 -19.77
CA ARG A 531 15.78 -2.04 -20.78
C ARG A 531 15.93 -1.41 -22.14
N ASN A 532 16.88 -0.49 -22.29
CA ASN A 532 17.23 0.16 -23.54
C ASN A 532 18.56 -0.36 -24.08
N VAL A 533 18.70 -0.45 -25.41
CA VAL A 533 19.95 -0.90 -26.06
C VAL A 533 21.06 0.15 -25.89
N HIS A 534 20.73 1.43 -25.84
CA HIS A 534 21.66 2.54 -25.69
C HIS A 534 21.83 2.98 -24.23
N SER A 535 21.60 2.06 -23.29
CA SER A 535 21.56 2.36 -21.87
C SER A 535 22.87 2.94 -21.31
N LYS A 536 22.75 4.08 -20.62
CA LYS A 536 23.83 4.83 -19.97
C LYS A 536 23.38 5.36 -18.62
N ALA A 537 24.27 5.33 -17.64
CA ALA A 537 24.06 5.97 -16.34
C ALA A 537 25.24 6.90 -16.03
N ILE A 538 24.95 8.13 -15.61
CA ILE A 538 25.93 9.12 -15.21
C ILE A 538 25.78 9.41 -13.72
N LEU A 539 26.87 9.24 -12.98
CA LEU A 539 26.99 9.57 -11.58
C LEU A 539 27.78 10.87 -11.45
N TYR A 540 27.11 11.96 -11.10
CA TYR A 540 27.82 13.23 -10.88
C TYR A 540 28.32 13.28 -9.44
N GLY A 541 29.64 13.37 -9.26
CA GLY A 541 30.30 13.43 -7.97
C GLY A 541 31.78 13.78 -8.11
N ASP A 542 32.30 14.53 -7.15
CA ASP A 542 33.71 14.96 -7.13
C ASP A 542 34.63 13.89 -6.55
N SER A 543 34.06 12.89 -5.88
CA SER A 543 34.76 11.73 -5.34
C SER A 543 33.94 10.45 -5.50
N ILE A 544 34.62 9.33 -5.74
CA ILE A 544 33.96 8.03 -5.76
C ILE A 544 33.87 7.50 -4.34
N THR A 545 32.64 7.40 -3.83
CA THR A 545 32.37 6.86 -2.50
C THR A 545 32.36 5.33 -2.50
N GLY A 546 32.39 4.72 -1.30
CA GLY A 546 32.30 3.26 -1.20
C GLY A 546 31.02 2.69 -1.77
N SER A 547 29.89 3.41 -1.62
CA SER A 547 28.59 3.03 -2.21
C SER A 547 28.59 3.12 -3.74
N MET A 548 29.18 4.17 -4.30
CA MET A 548 29.35 4.30 -5.76
C MET A 548 30.21 3.17 -6.32
N GLN A 549 31.35 2.89 -5.68
CA GLN A 549 32.27 1.83 -6.16
C GLN A 549 31.58 0.47 -6.20
N ARG A 550 30.87 0.09 -5.11
CA ARG A 550 30.14 -1.18 -5.08
C ARG A 550 29.05 -1.26 -6.17
N ALA A 551 28.33 -0.16 -6.40
CA ALA A 551 27.29 -0.11 -7.44
C ALA A 551 27.89 -0.24 -8.85
N ILE A 552 29.00 0.43 -9.12
CA ILE A 552 29.72 0.35 -10.39
C ILE A 552 30.25 -1.07 -10.63
N ASP A 553 30.94 -1.65 -9.63
CA ASP A 553 31.54 -2.99 -9.75
C ASP A 553 30.48 -4.06 -10.01
N LEU A 554 29.34 -4.00 -9.29
CA LEU A 554 28.24 -4.94 -9.48
C LEU A 554 27.61 -4.78 -10.86
N THR A 555 27.35 -3.56 -11.30
CA THR A 555 26.76 -3.28 -12.63
C THR A 555 27.67 -3.78 -13.74
N ASN A 556 28.97 -3.53 -13.63
CA ASN A 556 29.97 -4.03 -14.61
C ASN A 556 30.04 -5.56 -14.61
N ARG A 557 30.04 -6.21 -13.44
CA ARG A 557 30.01 -7.69 -13.33
C ARG A 557 28.78 -8.28 -14.05
N HIS A 558 27.59 -7.69 -13.85
CA HIS A 558 26.37 -8.14 -14.52
C HIS A 558 26.46 -7.92 -16.03
N ARG A 559 26.95 -6.78 -16.45
CA ARG A 559 27.15 -6.44 -17.85
C ARG A 559 28.10 -7.44 -18.54
N ASP A 560 29.23 -7.75 -17.93
CA ASP A 560 30.24 -8.70 -18.47
C ASP A 560 29.69 -10.13 -18.53
N LYS A 561 28.90 -10.54 -17.53
CA LYS A 561 28.22 -11.86 -17.53
C LYS A 561 27.21 -11.94 -18.68
N GLN A 562 26.43 -10.89 -18.92
CA GLN A 562 25.49 -10.84 -20.03
C GLN A 562 26.17 -10.81 -21.40
N ILE A 563 27.28 -10.05 -21.56
CA ILE A 563 28.06 -10.00 -22.82
C ILE A 563 28.58 -11.39 -23.16
N ARG A 564 29.22 -12.08 -22.21
CA ARG A 564 29.72 -13.45 -22.42
C ARG A 564 28.61 -14.40 -22.84
N TYR A 565 27.48 -14.37 -22.14
CA TYR A 565 26.33 -15.19 -22.48
C TYR A 565 25.80 -14.90 -23.89
N ASN A 566 25.69 -13.63 -24.26
CA ASN A 566 25.23 -13.23 -25.59
C ASN A 566 26.18 -13.75 -26.70
N MET A 567 27.52 -13.66 -26.49
CA MET A 567 28.51 -14.17 -27.43
C MET A 567 28.44 -15.69 -27.58
N GLU A 568 28.35 -16.42 -26.48
CA GLU A 568 28.26 -17.89 -26.44
C GLU A 568 27.03 -18.42 -27.16
N HIS A 569 25.90 -17.68 -27.09
CA HIS A 569 24.61 -18.12 -27.63
C HIS A 569 24.19 -17.38 -28.90
N GLY A 570 25.03 -16.49 -29.44
CA GLY A 570 24.76 -15.73 -30.67
C GLY A 570 23.57 -14.78 -30.52
N ILE A 571 23.30 -14.25 -29.29
CA ILE A 571 22.18 -13.36 -29.01
C ILE A 571 22.56 -11.93 -29.33
N VAL A 572 21.76 -11.28 -30.18
CA VAL A 572 21.84 -9.83 -30.43
C VAL A 572 20.84 -9.12 -29.52
N PRO A 573 21.28 -8.14 -28.69
CA PRO A 573 20.40 -7.37 -27.84
C PRO A 573 19.28 -6.72 -28.64
N ARG A 574 18.03 -6.89 -28.17
CA ARG A 574 16.86 -6.30 -28.83
C ARG A 574 16.05 -5.50 -27.82
N GLN A 575 15.74 -4.26 -28.20
CA GLN A 575 14.88 -3.41 -27.40
C GLN A 575 13.45 -3.96 -27.35
N ILE A 576 12.85 -3.90 -26.17
CA ILE A 576 11.43 -4.22 -26.00
C ILE A 576 10.63 -3.00 -26.43
N VAL A 577 9.91 -3.14 -27.54
CA VAL A 577 8.96 -2.11 -28.00
C VAL A 577 7.56 -2.58 -27.59
N LYS A 578 6.90 -1.84 -26.71
CA LYS A 578 5.50 -2.06 -26.37
C LYS A 578 4.64 -1.18 -27.28
N SER A 579 3.59 -1.75 -27.90
CA SER A 579 2.63 -0.98 -28.68
C SER A 579 1.91 0.05 -27.83
N THR A 580 1.45 1.12 -28.44
CA THR A 580 0.65 2.18 -27.78
C THR A 580 -0.57 1.59 -27.05
N ASP A 581 -1.23 0.62 -27.69
CA ASP A 581 -2.40 -0.08 -27.12
C ASP A 581 -1.99 -0.91 -25.87
N ALA A 582 -0.81 -1.52 -25.87
CA ALA A 582 -0.30 -2.24 -24.71
C ALA A 582 0.10 -1.29 -23.55
N ILE A 583 0.57 -0.08 -23.87
CA ILE A 583 0.86 0.96 -22.88
C ILE A 583 -0.45 1.46 -22.27
N ILE A 584 -1.43 1.79 -23.11
CA ILE A 584 -2.77 2.21 -22.67
C ILE A 584 -3.47 1.07 -21.93
N GLY A 585 -3.37 -0.17 -22.43
CA GLY A 585 -3.97 -1.35 -21.79
C GLY A 585 -3.38 -1.66 -20.42
N THR A 586 -2.07 -1.50 -20.24
CA THR A 586 -1.44 -1.66 -18.92
C THR A 586 -1.84 -0.52 -17.98
N THR A 587 -1.93 0.69 -18.49
CA THR A 587 -2.40 1.87 -17.76
C THR A 587 -3.89 1.72 -17.45
N SER A 588 -4.72 1.22 -18.39
CA SER A 588 -6.15 0.98 -18.14
C SER A 588 -6.42 -0.19 -17.20
N VAL A 589 -5.53 -1.16 -17.04
CA VAL A 589 -5.61 -2.18 -15.98
C VAL A 589 -5.24 -1.56 -14.63
N ILE A 590 -4.25 -0.69 -14.60
CA ILE A 590 -3.86 0.08 -13.41
C ILE A 590 -4.91 1.18 -13.14
N GLU A 591 -5.42 1.86 -14.17
CA GLU A 591 -6.53 2.83 -14.08
C GLU A 591 -7.84 2.15 -13.73
N ARG A 592 -8.17 0.97 -14.25
CA ARG A 592 -9.33 0.19 -13.80
C ARG A 592 -9.14 -0.37 -12.41
N ALA A 593 -7.95 -0.82 -12.04
CA ALA A 593 -7.63 -1.18 -10.66
C ALA A 593 -7.59 0.05 -9.74
N ALA A 594 -7.35 1.24 -10.26
CA ALA A 594 -7.39 2.51 -9.55
C ALA A 594 -8.77 3.20 -9.68
N GLU A 595 -9.49 3.05 -10.78
CA GLU A 595 -10.92 3.41 -10.94
C GLU A 595 -11.82 2.44 -10.20
N GLU A 596 -11.51 1.17 -10.23
CA GLU A 596 -12.03 0.12 -9.34
C GLU A 596 -11.57 0.36 -7.89
N ALA A 597 -10.50 1.14 -7.68
CA ALA A 597 -10.02 1.64 -6.40
C ALA A 597 -10.57 3.03 -6.00
N GLY A 598 -11.52 3.60 -6.77
CA GLY A 598 -12.27 4.81 -6.40
C GLY A 598 -11.52 6.13 -6.50
N GLU A 599 -10.34 6.16 -7.10
CA GLU A 599 -9.58 7.38 -7.35
C GLU A 599 -10.10 8.11 -8.62
N ARG A 600 -11.35 8.60 -8.59
CA ARG A 600 -11.78 9.60 -9.58
C ARG A 600 -11.14 10.94 -9.25
N PRO A 601 -10.45 11.60 -10.20
CA PRO A 601 -10.00 12.94 -9.98
C PRO A 601 -11.21 13.83 -9.67
N PRO A 602 -11.13 14.76 -8.71
CA PRO A 602 -12.18 15.73 -8.49
C PRO A 602 -12.39 16.49 -9.83
N ALA A 603 -13.62 16.44 -10.35
CA ALA A 603 -13.96 17.17 -11.55
C ALA A 603 -13.47 18.61 -11.42
N LYS A 604 -12.62 19.07 -12.36
CA LYS A 604 -12.21 20.46 -12.45
C LYS A 604 -13.47 21.32 -12.44
N VAL A 605 -13.74 21.97 -11.32
CA VAL A 605 -14.72 23.02 -11.24
C VAL A 605 -14.18 24.18 -12.05
N GLU A 606 -14.60 24.27 -13.29
CA GLU A 606 -14.47 25.52 -14.07
C GLU A 606 -15.20 26.60 -13.29
N ARG A 607 -14.43 27.52 -12.69
CA ARG A 607 -14.98 28.77 -12.16
C ARG A 607 -15.59 29.53 -13.31
N ARG A 608 -16.89 29.38 -13.53
CA ARG A 608 -17.67 30.36 -14.26
C ARG A 608 -17.80 31.58 -13.35
N GLU A 609 -17.09 32.63 -13.70
CA GLU A 609 -17.40 33.99 -13.26
C GLU A 609 -18.81 34.34 -13.73
N THR A 610 -19.75 34.40 -12.81
CA THR A 610 -21.01 35.14 -13.06
C THR A 610 -21.19 36.17 -11.96
N ALA A 611 -21.29 37.39 -12.45
CA ALA A 611 -21.53 38.61 -11.69
C ALA A 611 -22.80 38.52 -10.83
N SER A 612 -22.72 39.20 -9.67
CA SER A 612 -23.83 39.51 -8.77
C SER A 612 -25.01 40.22 -9.47
N PRO A 613 -26.23 40.13 -8.88
CA PRO A 613 -26.64 41.28 -8.10
C PRO A 613 -27.31 40.97 -6.74
N ALA A 614 -27.12 41.95 -5.87
CA ALA A 614 -27.66 42.05 -4.53
C ALA A 614 -29.20 42.19 -4.51
N THR A 615 -29.86 41.65 -3.49
CA THR A 615 -30.88 42.34 -2.69
C THR A 615 -31.33 41.55 -1.45
N HIS A 616 -31.12 42.15 -0.33
CA HIS A 616 -31.94 42.39 0.89
C HIS A 616 -32.78 41.27 1.58
N LEU A 617 -32.55 41.28 2.90
CA LEU A 617 -33.46 41.18 4.06
C LEU A 617 -33.62 39.82 4.75
N GLY A 618 -33.26 39.88 6.03
CA GLY A 618 -33.83 39.05 7.09
C GLY A 618 -32.84 38.73 8.21
N ALA A 619 -32.72 39.70 9.15
CA ALA A 619 -32.03 39.46 10.43
C ALA A 619 -32.75 38.41 11.28
N MET A 620 -32.01 37.53 11.95
CA MET A 620 -32.19 37.25 13.39
C MET A 620 -31.16 36.26 13.92
N ALA A 621 -30.63 36.68 15.06
CA ALA A 621 -29.95 35.92 16.12
C ALA A 621 -28.57 35.35 15.87
N ALA A 622 -27.59 36.08 16.38
CA ALA A 622 -26.25 35.65 16.69
C ALA A 622 -26.23 34.69 17.88
N GLU A 623 -25.54 33.58 17.77
CA GLU A 623 -24.84 32.98 18.89
C GLU A 623 -23.42 32.61 18.45
N ASP A 624 -22.48 32.91 19.32
CA ASP A 624 -21.04 32.98 19.17
C ASP A 624 -20.38 31.78 18.47
N GLU A 625 -19.93 31.96 17.24
CA GLU A 625 -18.81 31.21 16.67
C GLU A 625 -17.51 32.00 16.88
N THR A 626 -16.65 31.48 17.76
CA THR A 626 -15.29 31.99 17.87
C THR A 626 -14.51 31.62 16.59
N PRO A 627 -13.92 32.59 15.90
CA PRO A 627 -13.18 32.31 14.68
C PRO A 627 -11.86 31.58 15.01
N TYR A 628 -11.60 30.53 14.29
CA TYR A 628 -10.31 29.85 14.19
C TYR A 628 -9.16 30.88 14.10
N GLY A 629 -8.23 30.78 15.06
CA GLY A 629 -7.18 31.76 15.25
C GLY A 629 -6.31 31.91 14.03
N LYS A 630 -6.22 33.12 13.54
CA LYS A 630 -5.12 33.59 12.70
C LYS A 630 -3.80 33.26 13.40
N PRO A 631 -2.72 32.91 12.66
CA PRO A 631 -1.42 32.70 13.28
C PRO A 631 -1.07 33.94 14.11
N LYS A 632 -0.74 33.71 15.38
CA LYS A 632 -0.25 34.76 16.28
C LYS A 632 0.94 35.45 15.58
N GLY A 633 0.84 36.74 15.33
CA GLY A 633 1.95 37.53 14.87
C GLY A 633 3.15 37.37 15.81
N PRO A 634 4.36 37.64 15.36
CA PRO A 634 5.59 37.44 16.10
C PRO A 634 5.48 38.05 17.50
N ASP A 635 5.87 37.28 18.50
CA ASP A 635 5.85 37.69 19.91
C ASP A 635 6.58 39.04 20.05
N ALA A 636 5.94 40.04 20.69
CA ALA A 636 6.49 41.36 20.87
C ALA A 636 7.89 41.37 21.53
N ARG A 637 8.24 40.30 22.27
CA ARG A 637 9.57 40.09 22.82
C ARG A 637 10.63 39.80 21.75
N LEU A 638 10.26 39.11 20.69
CA LEU A 638 11.18 38.74 19.60
C LEU A 638 11.48 39.97 18.71
N LEU A 639 10.52 40.87 18.54
CA LEU A 639 10.71 42.13 17.81
C LEU A 639 11.58 43.14 18.56
N ALA A 640 11.76 42.97 19.87
CA ALA A 640 12.60 43.85 20.70
C ALA A 640 14.06 43.36 20.81
N MET A 641 14.40 42.20 20.23
CA MET A 641 15.75 41.62 20.30
C MET A 641 16.69 42.24 19.27
N THR A 642 17.94 42.44 19.67
CA THR A 642 18.99 42.88 18.76
C THR A 642 19.40 41.77 17.80
N LYS A 643 19.95 42.11 16.63
CA LYS A 643 20.42 41.12 15.64
C LYS A 643 21.38 40.08 16.23
N ASP A 644 22.23 40.45 17.15
CA ASP A 644 23.16 39.54 17.79
C ASP A 644 22.48 38.60 18.80
N GLN A 645 21.44 39.09 19.47
CA GLN A 645 20.60 38.28 20.34
C GLN A 645 19.78 37.28 19.52
N LEU A 646 19.19 37.68 18.40
CA LEU A 646 18.46 36.78 17.47
C LEU A 646 19.39 35.72 16.90
N ARG A 647 20.60 36.06 16.49
CA ARG A 647 21.60 35.09 16.01
C ARG A 647 22.03 34.10 17.08
N LYS A 648 22.11 34.51 18.32
CA LYS A 648 22.45 33.63 19.45
C LYS A 648 21.31 32.63 19.73
N GLU A 649 20.08 33.15 19.74
CA GLU A 649 18.88 32.34 19.94
C GLU A 649 18.70 31.29 18.83
N ILE A 650 18.90 31.67 17.56
CA ILE A 650 18.88 30.77 16.41
C ILE A 650 19.90 29.65 16.57
N ARG A 651 21.14 29.94 16.97
CA ARG A 651 22.18 28.92 17.17
C ARG A 651 21.84 27.96 18.32
N GLU A 652 21.25 28.48 19.40
CA GLU A 652 20.85 27.65 20.54
C GLU A 652 19.71 26.71 20.15
N LYS A 653 18.70 27.21 19.45
CA LYS A 653 17.60 26.39 18.93
C LYS A 653 18.07 25.38 17.87
N GLN A 654 19.03 25.72 17.03
CA GLN A 654 19.65 24.78 16.10
C GLN A 654 20.36 23.62 16.82
N ARG A 655 21.08 23.92 17.91
CA ARG A 655 21.70 22.84 18.74
C ARG A 655 20.65 21.94 19.36
N ARG A 656 19.58 22.50 19.91
CA ARG A 656 18.48 21.73 20.52
C ARG A 656 17.76 20.90 19.48
N MET A 657 17.52 21.45 18.29
CA MET A 657 16.94 20.71 17.15
C MET A 657 17.80 19.51 16.75
N GLN A 658 19.13 19.72 16.63
CA GLN A 658 20.07 18.63 16.33
C GLN A 658 20.11 17.57 17.43
N GLN A 659 19.98 17.96 18.69
CA GLN A 659 19.92 17.05 19.83
C GLN A 659 18.62 16.22 19.78
N ALA A 660 17.47 16.86 19.60
CA ALA A 660 16.18 16.19 19.46
C ALA A 660 16.17 15.21 18.26
N ALA A 661 16.79 15.59 17.14
CA ALA A 661 16.92 14.69 15.99
C ALA A 661 17.79 13.45 16.28
N LYS A 662 18.87 13.60 17.09
CA LYS A 662 19.70 12.47 17.53
C LYS A 662 18.97 11.54 18.51
N GLU A 663 18.09 12.10 19.33
CA GLU A 663 17.23 11.38 20.27
C GLU A 663 15.98 10.79 19.61
N LEU A 664 15.85 10.91 18.27
CA LEU A 664 14.72 10.48 17.46
C LEU A 664 13.38 11.15 17.83
N ASP A 665 13.42 12.27 18.55
CA ASP A 665 12.25 13.11 18.80
C ASP A 665 12.03 14.07 17.63
N PHE A 666 11.47 13.53 16.55
CA PHE A 666 11.22 14.28 15.31
C PHE A 666 10.17 15.39 15.48
N MET A 667 9.28 15.27 16.47
CA MET A 667 8.27 16.30 16.75
C MET A 667 8.89 17.53 17.42
N ALA A 668 9.74 17.32 18.42
CA ALA A 668 10.50 18.42 19.03
C ALA A 668 11.46 19.06 18.03
N ALA A 669 12.10 18.27 17.17
CA ALA A 669 12.97 18.78 16.11
C ALA A 669 12.20 19.62 15.10
N ALA A 670 10.98 19.22 14.69
CA ALA A 670 10.13 19.97 13.77
C ALA A 670 9.65 21.30 14.38
N ALA A 671 9.19 21.29 15.64
CA ALA A 671 8.78 22.50 16.34
C ALA A 671 9.93 23.52 16.46
N LEU A 672 11.13 23.06 16.81
CA LEU A 672 12.32 23.90 16.89
C LEU A 672 12.73 24.44 15.51
N ARG A 673 12.56 23.67 14.44
CA ARG A 673 12.79 24.13 13.05
C ARG A 673 11.86 25.29 12.70
N ASP A 674 10.59 25.17 13.02
CA ASP A 674 9.59 26.18 12.69
C ASP A 674 9.84 27.49 13.49
N GLU A 675 10.27 27.38 14.75
CA GLU A 675 10.71 28.52 15.53
C GLU A 675 12.00 29.18 14.98
N ILE A 676 12.96 28.38 14.50
CA ILE A 676 14.16 28.91 13.83
C ILE A 676 13.78 29.68 12.58
N HIS A 677 12.86 29.18 11.78
CA HIS A 677 12.37 29.86 10.57
C HIS A 677 11.71 31.22 10.90
N GLN A 678 10.91 31.27 11.96
CA GLN A 678 10.30 32.54 12.41
C GLN A 678 11.37 33.53 12.84
N LEU A 679 12.38 33.09 13.59
CA LEU A 679 13.49 33.98 14.00
C LEU A 679 14.36 34.47 12.84
N GLN A 680 14.57 33.64 11.82
CA GLN A 680 15.28 33.99 10.60
C GLN A 680 14.52 35.05 9.79
N ASN A 681 13.22 34.91 9.65
CA ASN A 681 12.36 35.90 8.99
C ASN A 681 12.37 37.24 9.73
N ILE A 682 12.36 37.24 11.07
CA ILE A 682 12.48 38.44 11.87
C ILE A 682 13.88 39.06 11.69
N LEU A 683 14.94 38.26 11.64
CA LEU A 683 16.31 38.75 11.43
C LEU A 683 16.50 39.41 10.05
N GLU A 684 15.85 38.88 9.01
CA GLU A 684 15.88 39.42 7.65
C GLU A 684 15.03 40.69 7.52
N THR A 685 13.90 40.79 8.21
CA THR A 685 13.01 41.94 8.19
C THR A 685 13.49 43.09 9.13
N ALA A 686 14.33 42.77 10.09
CA ALA A 686 14.95 43.77 10.97
C ALA A 686 16.06 44.53 10.22
N ARG A 687 15.70 45.64 9.57
CA ARG A 687 16.63 46.63 8.92
C ARG A 687 17.43 47.39 9.95
#